data_212fec32359821b403c6d49670bc0bc0
#
_entry.id   212fec32359821b403c6d49670bc0bc0
#
_cell.length_a   1.000
_cell.length_b   1.000
_cell.length_c   1.000
_cell.angle_alpha   90.00
_cell.angle_beta   90.00
_cell.angle_gamma   90.00
#
_symmetry.space_group_name_H-M   'P 1'
#
loop_
_entity.id
_entity.type
_entity.pdbx_description
1 polymer ?
#
loop_
_entity_poly.entity_id
_entity_poly.type
_entity_poly.pdbx_seq_one_letter_code
_entity_poly.pdbx_strand_id
1 'polypeptide(L)'
;MKYKHTKCFGICLLMAMCLCCGQMVSAKDSDSADKPSLLLWYEAPANQWVTDALPIGNGNMGAMIFGGTKVDRIQFNHKTLWKGSSGATDLGSYLAFGDLYITNNSTEDIASYRRQLDLNKAVVDVKYYSGDTDYCHEYLCSHPDNVIAVRYRAEGKSPLSLKLQLNNAQEKGTTVYYGNKATFMGRISNGMEYCAAISVVLDGGSLMQVENAMTVDGAREVIVYLTCGTTFNPASVNHLSGTASEVERDLLAVLRSAESKGYEEIRRSHESDYSNLFGRVDFVLDKANNRLPTNRMLTNTSVASANMTDMLIFQYGRYLTIASSRGIAVPSNLQGIWNKDGNATRDAVWASDIHSNINVQMNYWPAEPANLSECHLPFLGYIYNEALREDGQWQRNARDLGVGKGWVVNTAGNIFGGSSAYKLGKYSVANAWYCEHLWQHYAYTCDTTFLRDTAMPVMKSACEFWFERLVPAQNGDGTLECPYEYSPEQGFVQNATAHSQQLVTQLFEQTLKAIDVLGKEASACDDIFVATLRDKLSKIDRGLRIDKDGLIREWKYQENTPNQPADQNNFADDEHNVWQCHRHTSHLMGLYPGFSIAPNIDKDIFQAAIATLEDRGDISTGWARAWRISLWARTGNRDRTYATLRGFAHRTTNLGYDWHGGLYDNMLDAHSTSVFQIEGNFGATAGIAEMLLQSRPDSLVLLPALPSAWETGHIHGLKSRGNFEIDMDWEKGHLTKLLIRSRSGMPLTLVYPEIGDAKVRCNTSAKKVKYKTKSANRLSFATEKGAEYTIQLN
;
A
#
# COMPACT_ATOMS: atom_id res chain seq x y z
N MET A 1 30.82 -39.79 -50.95
CA MET A 1 30.31 -41.03 -51.62
C MET A 1 28.79 -41.06 -51.60
N LYS A 2 28.19 -41.04 -52.77
CA LYS A 2 26.88 -41.52 -53.24
C LYS A 2 25.64 -41.08 -52.45
N TYR A 3 24.82 -40.12 -52.99
CA TYR A 3 23.77 -40.24 -54.04
C TYR A 3 22.64 -41.20 -53.58
N LYS A 4 21.31 -40.82 -53.64
CA LYS A 4 20.50 -40.28 -54.70
C LYS A 4 19.08 -39.96 -54.14
N HIS A 5 18.50 -38.79 -54.47
CA HIS A 5 17.40 -38.58 -55.42
C HIS A 5 16.01 -39.15 -55.07
N THR A 6 15.03 -38.40 -54.95
CA THR A 6 14.10 -37.59 -55.75
C THR A 6 12.72 -38.27 -55.85
N LYS A 7 11.62 -37.60 -55.63
CA LYS A 7 10.72 -37.04 -56.62
C LYS A 7 9.48 -36.37 -56.01
N CYS A 8 9.20 -35.22 -56.53
CA CYS A 8 7.92 -34.49 -56.46
C CYS A 8 6.79 -35.31 -57.13
N PHE A 9 5.56 -35.08 -56.65
CA PHE A 9 4.40 -34.89 -57.53
C PHE A 9 3.36 -34.06 -56.77
N GLY A 10 3.03 -32.94 -57.37
CA GLY A 10 1.91 -32.11 -57.08
C GLY A 10 0.65 -32.61 -57.76
N ILE A 11 -0.46 -31.98 -57.47
CA ILE A 11 -1.59 -31.64 -58.32
C ILE A 11 -2.82 -31.34 -57.47
N CYS A 12 -3.27 -30.12 -57.56
CA CYS A 12 -4.62 -29.54 -57.72
C CYS A 12 -5.80 -29.97 -56.83
N LEU A 13 -6.31 -28.93 -56.18
CA LEU A 13 -7.68 -28.37 -56.24
C LEU A 13 -8.86 -29.31 -56.23
N LEU A 14 -9.71 -29.20 -55.16
CA LEU A 14 -11.17 -29.08 -55.36
C LEU A 14 -11.83 -28.56 -54.08
N MET A 15 -12.52 -27.43 -54.21
CA MET A 15 -13.48 -26.90 -53.23
C MET A 15 -14.55 -27.93 -52.94
N ALA A 16 -14.83 -28.18 -51.68
CA ALA A 16 -16.12 -28.69 -51.21
C ALA A 16 -16.50 -27.95 -49.96
N MET A 17 -17.40 -26.98 -50.07
CA MET A 17 -18.22 -26.47 -48.96
C MET A 17 -19.00 -27.62 -48.37
N CYS A 18 -18.71 -27.97 -47.13
CA CYS A 18 -19.63 -28.69 -46.24
C CYS A 18 -19.97 -27.81 -45.07
N LEU A 19 -21.17 -27.28 -45.10
CA LEU A 19 -21.86 -26.76 -43.89
C LEU A 19 -22.03 -27.93 -42.92
N CYS A 20 -21.24 -27.95 -41.87
CA CYS A 20 -21.58 -28.67 -40.64
C CYS A 20 -21.87 -27.64 -39.57
N CYS A 21 -23.19 -27.39 -39.35
CA CYS A 21 -23.66 -26.83 -38.09
C CYS A 21 -23.24 -27.77 -36.95
N GLY A 22 -22.06 -27.50 -36.41
CA GLY A 22 -21.67 -27.99 -35.11
C GLY A 22 -22.26 -27.03 -34.05
N GLN A 23 -23.28 -27.48 -33.35
CA GLN A 23 -23.75 -26.84 -32.12
C GLN A 23 -22.56 -26.75 -31.17
N MET A 24 -22.00 -25.53 -31.01
CA MET A 24 -21.24 -25.24 -29.80
C MET A 24 -22.20 -25.38 -28.61
N VAL A 25 -22.04 -26.46 -27.88
CA VAL A 25 -22.58 -26.58 -26.54
C VAL A 25 -21.86 -25.49 -25.75
N SER A 26 -22.53 -24.36 -25.61
CA SER A 26 -22.21 -23.36 -24.59
C SER A 26 -22.29 -24.11 -23.25
N ALA A 27 -21.13 -24.41 -22.68
CA ALA A 27 -21.07 -24.62 -21.25
C ALA A 27 -21.69 -23.36 -20.64
N LYS A 28 -22.90 -23.47 -20.12
CA LYS A 28 -23.48 -22.46 -19.27
C LYS A 28 -22.54 -22.32 -18.08
N ASP A 29 -21.78 -21.25 -18.05
CA ASP A 29 -21.28 -20.65 -16.84
C ASP A 29 -22.49 -20.26 -16.00
N SER A 30 -22.92 -21.17 -15.14
CA SER A 30 -24.06 -20.98 -14.24
C SER A 30 -23.69 -20.24 -12.96
N ASP A 31 -22.54 -19.56 -12.91
CA ASP A 31 -22.07 -18.80 -11.75
C ASP A 31 -21.76 -17.31 -12.02
N SER A 32 -22.19 -16.73 -13.12
CA SER A 32 -21.99 -15.30 -13.41
C SER A 32 -23.22 -14.41 -13.13
N ALA A 33 -24.13 -14.84 -12.30
CA ALA A 33 -25.22 -13.97 -11.85
C ALA A 33 -24.67 -12.98 -10.81
N ASP A 34 -24.38 -11.76 -11.27
CA ASP A 34 -24.36 -10.51 -10.50
C ASP A 34 -23.24 -10.28 -9.46
N LYS A 35 -21.98 -10.60 -9.79
CA LYS A 35 -20.88 -10.03 -9.03
C LYS A 35 -20.86 -8.49 -9.22
N PRO A 36 -20.92 -7.69 -8.13
CA PRO A 36 -20.95 -6.24 -8.28
C PRO A 36 -19.64 -5.72 -8.90
N SER A 37 -19.76 -4.77 -9.84
CA SER A 37 -18.61 -4.19 -10.50
C SER A 37 -17.81 -3.30 -9.54
N LEU A 38 -16.49 -3.49 -9.49
CA LEU A 38 -15.58 -2.70 -8.64
C LEU A 38 -15.19 -1.40 -9.36
N LEU A 39 -16.12 -0.45 -9.43
CA LEU A 39 -15.97 0.84 -10.11
C LEU A 39 -16.10 1.99 -9.11
N LEU A 40 -15.18 2.96 -9.19
CA LEU A 40 -15.41 4.31 -8.70
C LEU A 40 -15.93 5.14 -9.88
N TRP A 41 -17.18 5.66 -9.82
CA TRP A 41 -17.75 6.35 -10.95
C TRP A 41 -18.55 7.61 -10.59
N TYR A 42 -18.60 8.57 -11.49
CA TYR A 42 -19.10 9.92 -11.29
C TYR A 42 -19.81 10.43 -12.55
N GLU A 43 -20.73 11.37 -12.36
CA GLU A 43 -21.53 12.00 -13.40
C GLU A 43 -20.99 13.40 -13.79
N ALA A 44 -19.78 13.76 -13.33
CA ALA A 44 -19.12 15.01 -13.62
C ALA A 44 -17.61 14.88 -13.68
N PRO A 45 -16.90 15.75 -14.41
CA PRO A 45 -15.45 15.90 -14.32
C PRO A 45 -14.99 16.22 -12.89
N ALA A 46 -13.73 15.96 -12.60
CA ALA A 46 -13.12 16.41 -11.35
C ALA A 46 -12.84 17.91 -11.39
N ASN A 47 -13.15 18.59 -10.29
CA ASN A 47 -12.82 20.00 -10.09
C ASN A 47 -11.64 20.19 -9.14
N GLN A 48 -11.52 19.32 -8.14
CA GLN A 48 -10.50 19.38 -7.10
C GLN A 48 -9.55 18.18 -7.19
N TRP A 49 -8.26 18.47 -7.11
CA TRP A 49 -7.21 17.46 -7.16
C TRP A 49 -7.34 16.44 -6.04
N VAL A 50 -7.57 16.90 -4.80
CA VAL A 50 -7.59 16.04 -3.59
C VAL A 50 -8.86 15.21 -3.50
N THR A 51 -10.02 15.81 -3.77
CA THR A 51 -11.32 15.22 -3.47
C THR A 51 -11.94 14.45 -4.62
N ASP A 52 -11.58 14.82 -5.87
CA ASP A 52 -12.36 14.36 -7.03
C ASP A 52 -11.51 13.60 -8.06
N ALA A 53 -10.24 14.02 -8.27
CA ALA A 53 -9.40 13.42 -9.31
C ALA A 53 -9.09 11.95 -9.00
N LEU A 54 -9.01 11.13 -10.05
CA LEU A 54 -8.79 9.68 -9.92
C LEU A 54 -7.31 9.34 -10.11
N PRO A 55 -6.68 8.65 -9.14
CA PRO A 55 -5.28 8.25 -9.23
C PRO A 55 -5.10 7.06 -10.16
N ILE A 56 -4.08 7.12 -11.04
CA ILE A 56 -3.51 5.96 -11.74
C ILE A 56 -2.02 5.86 -11.40
N GLY A 57 -1.43 4.67 -11.50
CA GLY A 57 -0.01 4.49 -11.20
C GLY A 57 0.52 3.11 -11.56
N ASN A 58 1.86 3.04 -11.72
CA ASN A 58 2.59 1.80 -12.03
C ASN A 58 3.64 1.42 -10.97
N GLY A 59 3.59 2.08 -9.81
CA GLY A 59 4.54 1.89 -8.73
C GLY A 59 5.78 2.79 -8.79
N ASN A 60 6.06 3.43 -9.92
CA ASN A 60 7.13 4.43 -10.09
C ASN A 60 6.58 5.79 -10.52
N MET A 61 5.71 5.79 -11.51
CA MET A 61 4.97 6.96 -11.98
C MET A 61 3.52 6.88 -11.54
N GLY A 62 2.93 8.03 -11.29
CA GLY A 62 1.50 8.16 -11.03
C GLY A 62 0.93 9.41 -11.66
N ALA A 63 -0.38 9.42 -11.90
CA ALA A 63 -1.08 10.61 -12.33
C ALA A 63 -2.45 10.72 -11.68
N MET A 64 -2.95 11.95 -11.55
CA MET A 64 -4.31 12.28 -11.13
C MET A 64 -5.10 12.72 -12.35
N ILE A 65 -6.19 12.01 -12.64
CA ILE A 65 -7.02 12.18 -13.83
C ILE A 65 -8.27 12.99 -13.49
N PHE A 66 -8.43 14.12 -14.17
CA PHE A 66 -9.59 15.00 -13.99
C PHE A 66 -10.76 14.63 -14.89
N GLY A 67 -10.49 14.17 -16.11
CA GLY A 67 -11.51 13.75 -17.07
C GLY A 67 -12.34 14.93 -17.60
N GLY A 68 -11.69 16.06 -17.84
CA GLY A 68 -12.36 17.26 -18.37
C GLY A 68 -12.81 17.05 -19.81
N THR A 69 -13.97 17.63 -20.18
CA THR A 69 -14.51 17.54 -21.56
C THR A 69 -13.97 18.63 -22.47
N LYS A 70 -13.79 19.84 -21.97
CA LYS A 70 -13.25 20.98 -22.71
C LYS A 70 -11.76 21.19 -22.43
N VAL A 71 -11.37 21.14 -21.16
CA VAL A 71 -9.97 21.15 -20.75
C VAL A 71 -9.78 19.98 -19.81
N ASP A 72 -8.97 19.04 -20.21
CA ASP A 72 -8.57 17.92 -19.38
C ASP A 72 -7.18 18.14 -18.82
N ARG A 73 -6.99 17.73 -17.57
CA ARG A 73 -5.73 17.83 -16.84
C ARG A 73 -5.29 16.46 -16.38
N ILE A 74 -4.08 16.09 -16.75
CA ILE A 74 -3.38 14.92 -16.27
C ILE A 74 -2.16 15.43 -15.47
N GLN A 75 -2.28 15.50 -14.15
CA GLN A 75 -1.15 15.88 -13.29
C GLN A 75 -0.37 14.62 -12.95
N PHE A 76 0.94 14.62 -13.21
CA PHE A 76 1.76 13.41 -13.08
C PHE A 76 2.96 13.62 -12.16
N ASN A 77 3.44 12.50 -11.59
CA ASN A 77 4.57 12.40 -10.68
C ASN A 77 5.47 11.22 -11.01
N HIS A 78 6.70 11.30 -10.53
CA HIS A 78 7.62 10.16 -10.42
C HIS A 78 8.15 10.10 -9.00
N LYS A 79 8.08 8.93 -8.35
CA LYS A 79 8.40 8.78 -6.91
C LYS A 79 9.81 9.18 -6.50
N THR A 80 10.71 9.43 -7.46
CA THR A 80 12.09 9.81 -7.18
C THR A 80 12.37 11.30 -7.34
N LEU A 81 11.40 12.15 -7.71
CA LEU A 81 11.66 13.59 -7.80
C LEU A 81 11.57 14.24 -6.42
N TRP A 82 12.73 14.34 -5.75
CA TRP A 82 12.85 14.92 -4.41
C TRP A 82 13.97 15.96 -4.34
N LYS A 83 13.73 17.04 -3.62
CA LYS A 83 14.81 17.88 -3.07
C LYS A 83 15.21 17.36 -1.69
N GLY A 84 16.46 17.64 -1.28
CA GLY A 84 17.01 17.18 -0.01
C GLY A 84 18.32 16.43 -0.19
N SER A 85 18.86 15.94 0.90
CA SER A 85 20.13 15.24 0.97
C SER A 85 20.12 14.14 2.03
N SER A 86 21.23 13.45 2.19
CA SER A 86 21.46 12.47 3.26
C SER A 86 21.81 13.11 4.61
N GLY A 87 21.41 14.35 4.89
CA GLY A 87 21.73 15.05 6.14
C GLY A 87 20.89 14.58 7.34
N ALA A 88 21.46 14.68 8.55
CA ALA A 88 20.81 14.27 9.81
C ALA A 88 19.56 15.08 10.17
N THR A 89 19.41 16.27 9.60
CA THR A 89 18.27 17.16 9.83
C THR A 89 17.51 17.48 8.56
N ASP A 90 17.90 16.89 7.43
CA ASP A 90 17.32 17.17 6.13
C ASP A 90 16.09 16.28 5.91
N LEU A 91 14.93 16.89 6.06
CA LEU A 91 13.64 16.27 5.78
C LEU A 91 13.46 15.99 4.27
N GLY A 92 14.07 16.81 3.43
CA GLY A 92 13.79 16.84 2.01
C GLY A 92 12.36 17.30 1.70
N SER A 93 11.93 17.15 0.47
CA SER A 93 10.51 17.26 0.09
C SER A 93 10.27 16.54 -1.23
N TYR A 94 9.19 15.79 -1.31
CA TYR A 94 8.68 15.23 -2.56
C TYR A 94 8.09 16.35 -3.43
N LEU A 95 8.36 16.32 -4.74
CA LEU A 95 8.04 17.43 -5.62
C LEU A 95 7.01 17.03 -6.69
N ALA A 96 6.14 17.97 -7.06
CA ALA A 96 5.29 17.84 -8.23
C ALA A 96 6.15 17.75 -9.50
N PHE A 97 5.78 16.89 -10.45
CA PHE A 97 6.59 16.69 -11.66
C PHE A 97 6.12 17.57 -12.82
N GLY A 98 4.84 17.46 -13.18
CA GLY A 98 4.29 18.23 -14.28
C GLY A 98 2.80 18.00 -14.51
N ASP A 99 2.29 18.72 -15.50
CA ASP A 99 0.91 18.62 -15.97
C ASP A 99 0.90 18.46 -17.49
N LEU A 100 0.05 17.58 -18.00
CA LEU A 100 -0.37 17.54 -19.39
C LEU A 100 -1.79 18.09 -19.47
N TYR A 101 -1.95 19.22 -20.16
CA TYR A 101 -3.26 19.79 -20.46
C TYR A 101 -3.65 19.43 -21.89
N ILE A 102 -4.88 18.96 -22.06
CA ILE A 102 -5.47 18.65 -23.37
C ILE A 102 -6.76 19.46 -23.49
N THR A 103 -6.76 20.48 -24.35
CA THR A 103 -7.94 21.28 -24.65
C THR A 103 -8.63 20.68 -25.87
N ASN A 104 -9.90 20.32 -25.74
CA ASN A 104 -10.73 19.83 -26.84
C ASN A 104 -11.62 21.00 -27.36
N ASN A 105 -11.33 21.44 -28.58
CA ASN A 105 -12.06 22.51 -29.23
C ASN A 105 -13.30 22.01 -30.01
N SER A 106 -13.48 20.69 -30.11
CA SER A 106 -14.60 20.08 -30.83
C SER A 106 -15.87 19.94 -30.00
N THR A 107 -15.78 20.11 -28.66
CA THR A 107 -16.92 19.90 -27.76
C THR A 107 -17.79 21.14 -27.64
N GLU A 108 -19.10 20.92 -27.77
CA GLU A 108 -20.17 21.88 -27.54
C GLU A 108 -20.88 21.57 -26.19
N ASP A 109 -22.19 21.69 -26.14
CA ASP A 109 -22.97 21.31 -24.96
C ASP A 109 -22.91 19.82 -24.69
N ILE A 110 -22.67 19.47 -23.43
CA ILE A 110 -22.56 18.08 -22.98
C ILE A 110 -23.93 17.56 -22.58
N ALA A 111 -24.42 16.55 -23.28
CA ALA A 111 -25.72 15.92 -23.02
C ALA A 111 -25.68 14.78 -22.00
N SER A 112 -24.56 14.07 -21.90
CA SER A 112 -24.33 13.01 -20.92
C SER A 112 -22.86 12.95 -20.55
N TYR A 113 -22.56 12.52 -19.36
CA TYR A 113 -21.18 12.37 -18.87
C TYR A 113 -21.05 11.21 -17.89
N ARG A 114 -20.00 10.41 -18.04
CA ARG A 114 -19.58 9.39 -17.06
C ARG A 114 -18.07 9.29 -17.02
N ARG A 115 -17.51 9.40 -15.83
CA ARG A 115 -16.10 9.14 -15.52
C ARG A 115 -16.00 7.98 -14.52
N GLN A 116 -15.10 7.03 -14.75
CA GLN A 116 -14.95 5.89 -13.85
C GLN A 116 -13.52 5.38 -13.79
N LEU A 117 -13.14 4.82 -12.65
CA LEU A 117 -11.95 3.98 -12.46
C LEU A 117 -12.42 2.54 -12.29
N ASP A 118 -12.02 1.66 -13.20
CA ASP A 118 -12.24 0.21 -13.11
C ASP A 118 -11.10 -0.42 -12.31
N LEU A 119 -11.38 -0.84 -11.07
CA LEU A 119 -10.39 -1.47 -10.21
C LEU A 119 -9.93 -2.84 -10.70
N ASN A 120 -10.71 -3.53 -11.52
CA ASN A 120 -10.29 -4.83 -12.08
C ASN A 120 -9.25 -4.67 -13.20
N LYS A 121 -9.21 -3.50 -13.84
CA LYS A 121 -8.34 -3.23 -15.01
C LYS A 121 -7.28 -2.18 -14.73
N ALA A 122 -7.42 -1.40 -13.65
CA ALA A 122 -6.62 -0.21 -13.38
C ALA A 122 -6.64 0.82 -14.53
N VAL A 123 -7.82 1.06 -15.09
CA VAL A 123 -8.07 1.97 -16.21
C VAL A 123 -9.10 3.01 -15.78
N VAL A 124 -8.84 4.27 -16.09
CA VAL A 124 -9.84 5.33 -16.00
C VAL A 124 -10.48 5.53 -17.38
N ASP A 125 -11.80 5.51 -17.41
CA ASP A 125 -12.61 5.79 -18.61
C ASP A 125 -13.42 7.06 -18.39
N VAL A 126 -13.51 7.89 -19.46
CA VAL A 126 -14.42 9.04 -19.53
C VAL A 126 -15.23 8.92 -20.81
N LYS A 127 -16.55 8.98 -20.67
CA LYS A 127 -17.47 8.93 -21.82
C LYS A 127 -18.46 10.08 -21.71
N TYR A 128 -18.64 10.77 -22.82
CA TYR A 128 -19.64 11.84 -22.89
C TYR A 128 -20.14 12.00 -24.34
N TYR A 129 -21.34 12.55 -24.46
CA TYR A 129 -21.98 12.86 -25.73
C TYR A 129 -22.08 14.38 -25.89
N SER A 130 -21.65 14.88 -27.04
CA SER A 130 -21.70 16.29 -27.38
C SER A 130 -22.07 16.48 -28.86
N GLY A 131 -23.11 17.28 -29.13
CA GLY A 131 -23.64 17.41 -30.49
C GLY A 131 -24.12 16.05 -31.05
N ASP A 132 -23.50 15.57 -32.15
CA ASP A 132 -23.76 14.27 -32.80
C ASP A 132 -22.59 13.30 -32.62
N THR A 133 -21.77 13.44 -31.60
CA THR A 133 -20.53 12.69 -31.44
C THR A 133 -20.38 12.11 -30.02
N ASP A 134 -20.07 10.81 -29.96
CA ASP A 134 -19.62 10.12 -28.77
C ASP A 134 -18.12 10.30 -28.60
N TYR A 135 -17.72 10.82 -27.43
CA TYR A 135 -16.33 10.95 -27.02
C TYR A 135 -15.99 9.93 -25.96
N CYS A 136 -14.85 9.26 -26.15
CA CYS A 136 -14.32 8.32 -25.18
C CYS A 136 -12.84 8.63 -24.92
N HIS A 137 -12.50 8.82 -23.65
CA HIS A 137 -11.11 8.93 -23.21
C HIS A 137 -10.77 7.76 -22.32
N GLU A 138 -9.56 7.22 -22.46
CA GLU A 138 -9.03 6.15 -21.63
C GLU A 138 -7.64 6.52 -21.10
N TYR A 139 -7.36 6.18 -19.84
CA TYR A 139 -6.10 6.50 -19.17
C TYR A 139 -5.62 5.29 -18.40
N LEU A 140 -4.38 4.91 -18.61
CA LEU A 140 -3.72 3.83 -17.86
C LEU A 140 -2.25 4.16 -17.62
N CYS A 141 -1.67 3.55 -16.59
CA CYS A 141 -0.23 3.65 -16.27
C CYS A 141 0.37 2.25 -16.27
N SER A 142 1.01 1.88 -17.37
CA SER A 142 1.55 0.52 -17.58
C SER A 142 2.86 0.33 -16.82
N HIS A 143 2.94 -0.71 -15.99
CA HIS A 143 4.18 -1.12 -15.33
C HIS A 143 5.16 -1.80 -16.30
N PRO A 144 4.74 -2.78 -17.12
CA PRO A 144 5.65 -3.44 -18.07
C PRO A 144 6.25 -2.49 -19.10
N ASP A 145 5.48 -1.48 -19.52
CA ASP A 145 5.88 -0.56 -20.58
C ASP A 145 6.48 0.75 -20.04
N ASN A 146 6.39 0.99 -18.74
CA ASN A 146 6.85 2.20 -18.04
C ASN A 146 6.33 3.51 -18.69
N VAL A 147 5.03 3.53 -19.03
CA VAL A 147 4.38 4.63 -19.74
C VAL A 147 2.99 4.90 -19.19
N ILE A 148 2.59 6.16 -19.13
CA ILE A 148 1.20 6.59 -19.02
C ILE A 148 0.67 6.69 -20.46
N ALA A 149 -0.37 5.93 -20.78
CA ALA A 149 -1.03 5.98 -22.08
C ALA A 149 -2.40 6.63 -21.94
N VAL A 150 -2.63 7.64 -22.75
CA VAL A 150 -3.86 8.43 -22.80
C VAL A 150 -4.42 8.34 -24.23
N ARG A 151 -5.68 7.96 -24.34
CA ARG A 151 -6.35 7.75 -25.62
C ARG A 151 -7.63 8.57 -25.69
N TYR A 152 -7.79 9.33 -26.75
CA TYR A 152 -8.99 10.07 -27.09
C TYR A 152 -9.59 9.52 -28.36
N ARG A 153 -10.90 9.27 -28.38
CA ARG A 153 -11.65 8.84 -29.58
C ARG A 153 -12.90 9.69 -29.74
N ALA A 154 -13.25 9.95 -30.99
CA ALA A 154 -14.49 10.59 -31.38
C ALA A 154 -15.22 9.73 -32.43
N GLU A 155 -16.42 9.27 -32.09
CA GLU A 155 -17.28 8.47 -32.95
C GLU A 155 -18.53 9.28 -33.31
N GLY A 156 -18.57 9.86 -34.49
CA GLY A 156 -19.64 10.74 -34.95
C GLY A 156 -19.21 11.68 -36.06
N LYS A 157 -19.88 12.83 -36.17
CA LYS A 157 -19.62 13.80 -37.22
C LYS A 157 -18.46 14.74 -36.94
N SER A 158 -18.20 15.02 -35.66
CA SER A 158 -17.16 15.98 -35.24
C SER A 158 -15.86 15.24 -34.89
N PRO A 159 -14.81 15.32 -35.73
CA PRO A 159 -13.51 14.74 -35.37
C PRO A 159 -12.86 15.52 -34.23
N LEU A 160 -11.79 14.98 -33.66
CA LEU A 160 -11.01 15.59 -32.59
C LEU A 160 -10.24 16.81 -33.12
N SER A 161 -10.37 17.94 -32.42
CA SER A 161 -9.51 19.12 -32.56
C SER A 161 -8.94 19.45 -31.20
N LEU A 162 -7.68 19.08 -30.98
CA LEU A 162 -7.03 19.11 -29.66
C LEU A 162 -5.84 20.08 -29.63
N LYS A 163 -5.63 20.71 -28.47
CA LYS A 163 -4.39 21.42 -28.14
C LYS A 163 -3.73 20.74 -26.95
N LEU A 164 -2.48 20.31 -27.09
CA LEU A 164 -1.71 19.62 -26.07
C LEU A 164 -0.60 20.53 -25.55
N GLN A 165 -0.52 20.68 -24.23
CA GLN A 165 0.49 21.48 -23.54
C GLN A 165 1.11 20.65 -22.40
N LEU A 166 2.42 20.42 -22.47
CA LEU A 166 3.19 19.76 -21.43
C LEU A 166 3.90 20.80 -20.56
N ASN A 167 3.56 20.86 -19.29
CA ASN A 167 4.05 21.88 -18.35
C ASN A 167 4.94 21.26 -17.27
N ASN A 168 6.07 21.91 -16.99
CA ASN A 168 6.99 21.57 -15.90
C ASN A 168 6.52 22.24 -14.61
N ALA A 169 6.26 21.47 -13.55
CA ALA A 169 5.78 22.01 -12.27
C ALA A 169 6.89 22.73 -11.47
N GLN A 170 8.17 22.55 -11.84
CA GLN A 170 9.31 23.16 -11.14
C GLN A 170 9.68 24.57 -11.65
N GLU A 171 8.89 25.11 -12.57
CA GLU A 171 9.05 26.48 -13.12
C GLU A 171 10.44 26.77 -13.74
N LYS A 172 11.27 25.75 -13.92
CA LYS A 172 12.62 25.85 -14.52
C LYS A 172 12.72 24.92 -15.72
N GLY A 173 13.01 25.51 -16.85
CA GLY A 173 13.11 24.81 -18.12
C GLY A 173 11.90 25.03 -19.00
N THR A 174 12.16 25.17 -20.29
CA THR A 174 11.16 25.35 -21.33
C THR A 174 10.82 23.99 -21.93
N THR A 175 9.56 23.73 -22.17
CA THR A 175 9.16 22.56 -22.95
C THR A 175 9.52 22.77 -24.41
N VAL A 176 10.24 21.82 -24.99
CA VAL A 176 10.64 21.82 -26.41
C VAL A 176 9.70 20.87 -27.15
N TYR A 177 9.07 21.39 -28.21
CA TYR A 177 8.19 20.64 -29.10
C TYR A 177 8.87 20.36 -30.44
N TYR A 178 8.89 19.12 -30.90
CA TYR A 178 9.53 18.71 -32.15
C TYR A 178 8.90 17.44 -32.75
N GLY A 179 8.56 17.47 -34.05
CA GLY A 179 7.82 16.36 -34.69
C GLY A 179 6.53 16.04 -33.94
N ASN A 180 6.38 14.80 -33.54
CA ASN A 180 5.27 14.33 -32.71
C ASN A 180 5.60 14.27 -31.21
N LYS A 181 6.65 14.93 -30.74
CA LYS A 181 7.17 14.82 -29.39
C LYS A 181 7.28 16.18 -28.69
N ALA A 182 7.18 16.14 -27.36
CA ALA A 182 7.56 17.24 -26.51
C ALA A 182 8.34 16.72 -25.31
N THR A 183 9.39 17.49 -24.91
CA THR A 183 10.18 17.17 -23.72
C THR A 183 10.44 18.43 -22.92
N PHE A 184 10.57 18.27 -21.59
CA PHE A 184 11.20 19.25 -20.74
C PHE A 184 12.23 18.57 -19.83
N MET A 185 13.27 19.31 -19.51
CA MET A 185 14.32 18.89 -18.57
C MET A 185 14.50 19.96 -17.50
N GLY A 186 14.98 19.55 -16.34
CA GLY A 186 15.32 20.47 -15.29
C GLY A 186 16.35 19.91 -14.32
N ARG A 187 16.82 20.79 -13.44
CA ARG A 187 17.73 20.45 -12.35
C ARG A 187 17.26 21.14 -11.07
N ILE A 188 17.14 20.39 -10.00
CA ILE A 188 16.78 20.92 -8.69
C ILE A 188 18.02 21.19 -7.82
N SER A 189 17.80 21.83 -6.66
CA SER A 189 18.87 22.39 -5.81
C SER A 189 19.89 21.39 -5.31
N ASN A 190 19.51 20.13 -5.10
CA ASN A 190 20.41 19.06 -4.65
C ASN A 190 21.23 18.42 -5.79
N GLY A 191 21.13 18.95 -7.01
CA GLY A 191 21.85 18.44 -8.18
C GLY A 191 21.12 17.35 -8.95
N MET A 192 19.96 16.85 -8.47
CA MET A 192 19.14 15.90 -9.21
C MET A 192 18.65 16.53 -10.51
N GLU A 193 18.82 15.82 -11.60
CA GLU A 193 18.28 16.19 -12.90
C GLU A 193 17.08 15.29 -13.24
N TYR A 194 16.16 15.83 -14.03
CA TYR A 194 14.91 15.16 -14.36
C TYR A 194 14.44 15.52 -15.77
N CYS A 195 13.63 14.63 -16.35
CA CYS A 195 13.04 14.82 -17.66
C CYS A 195 11.64 14.21 -17.70
N ALA A 196 10.74 14.85 -18.46
CA ALA A 196 9.51 14.24 -18.92
C ALA A 196 9.42 14.35 -20.44
N ALA A 197 8.80 13.36 -21.06
CA ALA A 197 8.63 13.29 -22.50
C ALA A 197 7.23 12.77 -22.86
N ILE A 198 6.65 13.33 -23.92
CA ILE A 198 5.44 12.80 -24.55
C ILE A 198 5.68 12.50 -26.02
N SER A 199 4.91 11.55 -26.56
CA SER A 199 4.74 11.38 -28.00
C SER A 199 3.26 11.25 -28.35
N VAL A 200 2.88 11.74 -29.54
CA VAL A 200 1.50 11.79 -30.01
C VAL A 200 1.37 10.95 -31.28
N VAL A 201 0.39 10.04 -31.31
CA VAL A 201 0.06 9.19 -32.44
C VAL A 201 -1.40 9.46 -32.84
N LEU A 202 -1.67 9.57 -34.14
CA LEU A 202 -2.98 9.92 -34.66
C LEU A 202 -3.53 8.81 -35.58
N ASP A 203 -4.86 8.64 -35.53
CA ASP A 203 -5.60 8.03 -36.65
C ASP A 203 -6.37 9.11 -37.40
N GLY A 204 -5.91 9.43 -38.61
CA GLY A 204 -6.38 10.53 -39.41
C GLY A 204 -5.92 11.90 -38.92
N GLY A 205 -6.39 12.96 -39.64
CA GLY A 205 -6.09 14.33 -39.28
C GLY A 205 -4.64 14.76 -39.48
N SER A 206 -4.26 15.84 -38.83
CA SER A 206 -2.91 16.42 -38.87
C SER A 206 -2.43 16.90 -37.51
N LEU A 207 -1.12 16.86 -37.32
CA LEU A 207 -0.42 17.38 -36.12
C LEU A 207 0.45 18.54 -36.56
N MET A 208 0.30 19.67 -35.85
CA MET A 208 1.11 20.86 -36.06
C MET A 208 1.72 21.32 -34.72
N GLN A 209 2.94 21.82 -34.78
CA GLN A 209 3.56 22.51 -33.68
C GLN A 209 3.15 23.99 -33.76
N VAL A 210 2.77 24.50 -32.58
CA VAL A 210 2.53 25.93 -32.37
C VAL A 210 3.38 26.39 -31.20
N GLU A 211 3.51 27.69 -31.00
CA GLU A 211 4.26 28.19 -29.87
C GLU A 211 3.76 27.57 -28.55
N ASN A 212 4.63 26.87 -27.82
CA ASN A 212 4.36 26.23 -26.54
C ASN A 212 3.24 25.17 -26.53
N ALA A 213 2.90 24.55 -27.67
CA ALA A 213 1.90 23.49 -27.75
C ALA A 213 2.05 22.63 -29.03
N MET A 214 1.32 21.54 -29.07
CA MET A 214 0.96 20.82 -30.28
C MET A 214 -0.55 20.92 -30.51
N THR A 215 -0.97 21.06 -31.76
CA THR A 215 -2.38 21.04 -32.16
C THR A 215 -2.65 19.87 -33.08
N VAL A 216 -3.74 19.17 -32.82
CA VAL A 216 -4.29 18.12 -33.65
C VAL A 216 -5.57 18.63 -34.27
N ASP A 217 -5.77 18.41 -35.57
CA ASP A 217 -7.02 18.76 -36.25
C ASP A 217 -7.49 17.60 -37.12
N GLY A 218 -8.76 17.25 -37.00
CA GLY A 218 -9.45 16.30 -37.89
C GLY A 218 -9.16 14.82 -37.59
N ALA A 219 -8.59 14.46 -36.44
CA ALA A 219 -8.31 13.08 -36.08
C ALA A 219 -9.57 12.36 -35.53
N ARG A 220 -9.65 11.03 -35.74
CA ARG A 220 -10.65 10.16 -35.11
C ARG A 220 -10.16 9.60 -33.81
N GLU A 221 -8.86 9.34 -33.72
CA GLU A 221 -8.21 8.88 -32.52
C GLU A 221 -6.89 9.62 -32.30
N VAL A 222 -6.62 9.97 -31.05
CA VAL A 222 -5.34 10.54 -30.61
C VAL A 222 -4.85 9.77 -29.40
N ILE A 223 -3.63 9.25 -29.49
CA ILE A 223 -2.95 8.57 -28.40
C ILE A 223 -1.77 9.42 -27.96
N VAL A 224 -1.66 9.67 -26.65
CA VAL A 224 -0.51 10.33 -26.03
C VAL A 224 0.18 9.35 -25.10
N TYR A 225 1.43 9.06 -25.38
CA TYR A 225 2.31 8.34 -24.47
C TYR A 225 3.13 9.35 -23.68
N LEU A 226 3.12 9.24 -22.34
CA LEU A 226 3.86 10.08 -21.43
C LEU A 226 4.74 9.22 -20.54
N THR A 227 6.00 9.63 -20.37
CA THR A 227 6.92 9.02 -19.42
C THR A 227 7.80 10.09 -18.78
N CYS A 228 8.31 9.80 -17.57
CA CYS A 228 9.20 10.72 -16.85
C CYS A 228 10.19 9.96 -15.98
N GLY A 229 11.27 10.63 -15.59
CA GLY A 229 12.34 10.03 -14.80
C GLY A 229 13.31 11.06 -14.25
N THR A 230 14.21 10.60 -13.39
CA THR A 230 15.23 11.40 -12.72
C THR A 230 16.57 10.69 -12.75
N THR A 231 17.63 11.40 -12.36
CA THR A 231 18.97 10.84 -12.15
C THR A 231 19.12 10.10 -10.81
N PHE A 232 18.02 9.77 -10.11
CA PHE A 232 18.08 9.02 -8.86
C PHE A 232 18.61 7.60 -9.09
N ASN A 233 19.62 7.23 -8.30
CA ASN A 233 20.20 5.89 -8.29
C ASN A 233 20.55 5.48 -6.85
N PRO A 234 19.78 4.58 -6.23
CA PRO A 234 20.01 4.18 -4.84
C PRO A 234 21.35 3.46 -4.62
N ALA A 235 22.00 2.96 -5.68
CA ALA A 235 23.29 2.29 -5.58
C ALA A 235 24.48 3.26 -5.59
N SER A 236 24.28 4.52 -6.00
CA SER A 236 25.38 5.51 -6.02
C SER A 236 25.61 6.12 -4.64
N VAL A 237 26.82 6.63 -4.40
CA VAL A 237 27.24 7.19 -3.09
C VAL A 237 26.35 8.36 -2.66
N ASN A 238 26.00 9.23 -3.59
CA ASN A 238 25.15 10.41 -3.35
C ASN A 238 23.70 10.22 -3.85
N HIS A 239 23.26 8.97 -4.14
CA HIS A 239 21.96 8.60 -4.69
C HIS A 239 21.66 9.21 -6.08
N LEU A 240 22.64 9.76 -6.76
CA LEU A 240 22.48 10.35 -8.08
C LEU A 240 23.50 9.77 -9.06
N SER A 241 23.10 9.55 -10.30
CA SER A 241 24.01 9.18 -11.40
C SER A 241 23.44 9.59 -12.75
N GLY A 242 24.32 9.96 -13.67
CA GLY A 242 23.95 10.38 -15.01
C GLY A 242 23.51 11.84 -15.12
N THR A 243 22.94 12.18 -16.27
CA THR A 243 22.51 13.52 -16.66
C THR A 243 21.07 13.54 -17.17
N ALA A 244 20.44 14.72 -17.23
CA ALA A 244 19.11 14.89 -17.82
C ALA A 244 19.04 14.39 -19.27
N SER A 245 20.12 14.58 -20.05
CA SER A 245 20.20 14.12 -21.44
C SER A 245 20.23 12.59 -21.56
N GLU A 246 20.83 11.89 -20.60
CA GLU A 246 20.79 10.43 -20.54
C GLU A 246 19.40 9.94 -20.17
N VAL A 247 18.75 10.59 -19.19
CA VAL A 247 17.36 10.32 -18.83
C VAL A 247 16.46 10.55 -20.04
N GLU A 248 16.58 11.68 -20.75
CA GLU A 248 15.80 11.95 -21.98
C GLU A 248 15.98 10.87 -23.04
N ARG A 249 17.23 10.48 -23.32
CA ARG A 249 17.52 9.41 -24.29
C ARG A 249 16.77 8.11 -23.94
N ASP A 250 16.75 7.74 -22.68
CA ASP A 250 16.15 6.52 -22.20
C ASP A 250 14.61 6.63 -22.24
N LEU A 251 14.02 7.78 -21.87
CA LEU A 251 12.60 8.06 -22.01
C LEU A 251 12.15 8.05 -23.49
N LEU A 252 12.94 8.63 -24.39
CA LEU A 252 12.64 8.57 -25.83
C LEU A 252 12.70 7.15 -26.39
N ALA A 253 13.53 6.27 -25.81
CA ALA A 253 13.52 4.85 -26.15
C ALA A 253 12.23 4.15 -25.68
N VAL A 254 11.75 4.46 -24.48
CA VAL A 254 10.45 4.00 -23.96
C VAL A 254 9.31 4.44 -24.89
N LEU A 255 9.28 5.73 -25.29
CA LEU A 255 8.25 6.23 -26.19
C LEU A 255 8.28 5.56 -27.57
N ARG A 256 9.48 5.35 -28.16
CA ARG A 256 9.59 4.60 -29.43
C ARG A 256 9.07 3.17 -29.31
N SER A 257 9.33 2.50 -28.18
CA SER A 257 8.80 1.17 -27.91
C SER A 257 7.29 1.18 -27.81
N ALA A 258 6.72 2.17 -27.09
CA ALA A 258 5.28 2.34 -26.94
C ALA A 258 4.58 2.64 -28.28
N GLU A 259 5.14 3.54 -29.11
CA GLU A 259 4.65 3.82 -30.45
C GLU A 259 4.64 2.56 -31.32
N SER A 260 5.72 1.78 -31.31
CA SER A 260 5.85 0.53 -32.08
C SER A 260 4.89 -0.56 -31.63
N LYS A 261 4.67 -0.67 -30.31
CA LYS A 261 3.78 -1.67 -29.69
C LYS A 261 2.30 -1.33 -29.93
N GLY A 262 1.96 -0.05 -29.88
CA GLY A 262 0.61 0.45 -30.03
C GLY A 262 -0.25 0.30 -28.78
N TYR A 263 -1.34 1.08 -28.74
CA TYR A 263 -2.18 1.20 -27.55
C TYR A 263 -2.81 -0.12 -27.10
N GLU A 264 -3.37 -0.89 -28.02
CA GLU A 264 -4.08 -2.13 -27.66
C GLU A 264 -3.17 -3.19 -27.05
N GLU A 265 -1.93 -3.28 -27.50
CA GLU A 265 -0.97 -4.21 -26.93
C GLU A 265 -0.45 -3.72 -25.58
N ILE A 266 -0.22 -2.41 -25.40
CA ILE A 266 0.12 -1.80 -24.11
C ILE A 266 -1.01 -2.04 -23.11
N ARG A 267 -2.27 -1.81 -23.51
CA ARG A 267 -3.43 -2.07 -22.66
C ARG A 267 -3.51 -3.55 -22.24
N ARG A 268 -3.30 -4.47 -23.19
CA ARG A 268 -3.31 -5.91 -22.90
C ARG A 268 -2.20 -6.31 -21.92
N SER A 269 -0.97 -5.81 -22.12
CA SER A 269 0.14 -6.10 -21.20
C SER A 269 -0.08 -5.49 -19.82
N HIS A 270 -0.64 -4.28 -19.77
CA HIS A 270 -1.01 -3.61 -18.52
C HIS A 270 -2.08 -4.42 -17.75
N GLU A 271 -3.20 -4.76 -18.40
CA GLU A 271 -4.27 -5.52 -17.77
C GLU A 271 -3.80 -6.92 -17.32
N SER A 272 -2.95 -7.58 -18.10
CA SER A 272 -2.36 -8.87 -17.73
C SER A 272 -1.44 -8.79 -16.52
N ASP A 273 -0.52 -7.83 -16.48
CA ASP A 273 0.38 -7.61 -15.35
C ASP A 273 -0.39 -7.26 -14.08
N TYR A 274 -1.32 -6.32 -14.20
CA TYR A 274 -2.12 -5.85 -13.07
C TYR A 274 -3.03 -6.95 -12.51
N SER A 275 -3.75 -7.68 -13.37
CA SER A 275 -4.67 -8.75 -12.95
C SER A 275 -3.96 -9.91 -12.27
N ASN A 276 -2.69 -10.18 -12.60
CA ASN A 276 -1.87 -11.16 -11.90
C ASN A 276 -1.63 -10.82 -10.42
N LEU A 277 -1.75 -9.56 -10.03
CA LEU A 277 -1.68 -9.10 -8.65
C LEU A 277 -3.08 -8.89 -8.06
N PHE A 278 -3.89 -8.07 -8.72
CA PHE A 278 -5.21 -7.69 -8.21
C PHE A 278 -6.19 -8.86 -8.14
N GLY A 279 -6.17 -9.73 -9.13
CA GLY A 279 -7.06 -10.91 -9.20
C GLY A 279 -6.78 -12.00 -8.16
N ARG A 280 -5.71 -11.89 -7.37
CA ARG A 280 -5.38 -12.89 -6.34
C ARG A 280 -6.36 -12.93 -5.18
N VAL A 281 -7.02 -11.80 -4.89
CA VAL A 281 -7.97 -11.71 -3.76
C VAL A 281 -9.30 -11.20 -4.25
N ASP A 282 -10.33 -11.97 -3.95
CA ASP A 282 -11.71 -11.68 -4.24
C ASP A 282 -12.52 -11.55 -2.96
N PHE A 283 -13.13 -10.38 -2.73
CA PHE A 283 -13.96 -10.07 -1.58
C PHE A 283 -15.35 -9.65 -2.05
N VAL A 284 -16.36 -10.41 -1.69
CA VAL A 284 -17.76 -10.17 -2.07
C VAL A 284 -18.68 -10.28 -0.86
N LEU A 285 -19.52 -9.28 -0.69
CA LEU A 285 -20.59 -9.25 0.28
C LEU A 285 -21.94 -9.32 -0.43
N ASP A 286 -22.86 -10.13 0.10
CA ASP A 286 -24.22 -10.24 -0.44
C ASP A 286 -24.93 -8.88 -0.42
N LYS A 287 -25.88 -8.71 -1.33
CA LYS A 287 -26.67 -7.48 -1.52
C LYS A 287 -25.86 -6.24 -1.94
N ALA A 288 -24.52 -6.29 -2.02
CA ALA A 288 -23.74 -5.16 -2.50
C ALA A 288 -24.10 -4.80 -3.94
N ASN A 289 -24.26 -3.53 -4.25
CA ASN A 289 -24.46 -3.08 -5.62
C ASN A 289 -23.83 -1.69 -5.87
N ASN A 290 -23.40 -1.47 -7.09
CA ASN A 290 -22.71 -0.24 -7.53
C ASN A 290 -23.60 0.59 -8.46
N ARG A 291 -24.87 0.81 -8.08
CA ARG A 291 -25.85 1.54 -8.90
C ARG A 291 -25.79 3.05 -8.74
N LEU A 292 -25.24 3.53 -7.63
CA LEU A 292 -25.11 4.97 -7.35
C LEU A 292 -23.70 5.45 -7.70
N PRO A 293 -23.56 6.70 -8.18
CA PRO A 293 -22.24 7.36 -8.22
C PRO A 293 -21.55 7.28 -6.87
N THR A 294 -20.23 7.13 -6.87
CA THR A 294 -19.45 6.86 -5.65
C THR A 294 -19.69 7.89 -4.55
N ASN A 295 -19.73 9.19 -4.88
CA ASN A 295 -20.00 10.25 -3.93
C ASN A 295 -21.42 10.19 -3.32
N ARG A 296 -22.41 9.68 -4.05
CA ARG A 296 -23.76 9.43 -3.52
C ARG A 296 -23.86 8.12 -2.73
N MET A 297 -23.12 7.12 -3.15
CA MET A 297 -23.04 5.84 -2.43
C MET A 297 -22.47 6.03 -1.02
N LEU A 298 -21.42 6.83 -0.85
CA LEU A 298 -20.79 7.13 0.45
C LEU A 298 -21.75 7.79 1.46
N THR A 299 -22.82 8.43 1.01
CA THR A 299 -23.85 9.05 1.88
C THR A 299 -25.11 8.20 2.03
N ASN A 300 -25.21 7.08 1.30
CA ASN A 300 -26.38 6.22 1.32
C ASN A 300 -26.27 5.17 2.43
N THR A 301 -27.27 5.13 3.31
CA THR A 301 -27.29 4.25 4.50
C THR A 301 -27.89 2.86 4.24
N SER A 302 -28.24 2.53 3.00
CA SER A 302 -28.74 1.18 2.68
C SER A 302 -27.66 0.11 2.88
N VAL A 303 -28.05 -1.09 3.26
CA VAL A 303 -27.14 -2.24 3.39
C VAL A 303 -26.36 -2.48 2.09
N ALA A 304 -27.03 -2.35 0.95
CA ALA A 304 -26.40 -2.56 -0.35
C ALA A 304 -25.26 -1.55 -0.64
N SER A 305 -25.44 -0.27 -0.31
CA SER A 305 -24.41 0.76 -0.44
C SER A 305 -23.32 0.60 0.61
N ALA A 306 -23.67 0.23 1.84
CA ALA A 306 -22.70 -0.02 2.92
C ALA A 306 -21.78 -1.20 2.56
N ASN A 307 -22.33 -2.34 2.14
CA ASN A 307 -21.57 -3.51 1.73
C ASN A 307 -20.69 -3.20 0.51
N MET A 308 -21.20 -2.45 -0.48
CA MET A 308 -20.42 -2.04 -1.63
C MET A 308 -19.25 -1.11 -1.23
N THR A 309 -19.50 -0.17 -0.32
CA THR A 309 -18.45 0.73 0.20
C THR A 309 -17.36 -0.08 0.92
N ASP A 310 -17.72 -1.06 1.75
CA ASP A 310 -16.78 -1.89 2.50
C ASP A 310 -15.91 -2.73 1.54
N MET A 311 -16.52 -3.32 0.49
CA MET A 311 -15.79 -4.00 -0.59
C MET A 311 -14.84 -3.07 -1.32
N LEU A 312 -15.29 -1.86 -1.67
CA LEU A 312 -14.47 -0.87 -2.37
C LEU A 312 -13.33 -0.38 -1.49
N ILE A 313 -13.51 -0.12 -0.20
CA ILE A 313 -12.42 0.24 0.73
C ILE A 313 -11.31 -0.80 0.68
N PHE A 314 -11.68 -2.09 0.79
CA PHE A 314 -10.70 -3.18 0.76
C PHE A 314 -9.97 -3.27 -0.59
N GLN A 315 -10.71 -3.29 -1.69
CA GLN A 315 -10.14 -3.48 -3.02
C GLN A 315 -9.43 -2.21 -3.54
N TYR A 316 -9.91 -1.03 -3.16
CA TYR A 316 -9.25 0.23 -3.53
C TYR A 316 -7.89 0.39 -2.84
N GLY A 317 -7.77 0.02 -1.55
CA GLY A 317 -6.45 0.01 -0.92
C GLY A 317 -5.49 -0.97 -1.56
N ARG A 318 -5.95 -2.15 -2.02
CA ARG A 318 -5.14 -3.08 -2.83
C ARG A 318 -4.70 -2.45 -4.16
N TYR A 319 -5.64 -1.80 -4.85
CA TYR A 319 -5.34 -1.05 -6.08
C TYR A 319 -4.25 0.02 -5.83
N LEU A 320 -4.43 0.85 -4.82
CA LEU A 320 -3.48 1.91 -4.47
C LEU A 320 -2.10 1.35 -4.10
N THR A 321 -2.04 0.20 -3.42
CA THR A 321 -0.78 -0.49 -3.10
C THR A 321 -0.04 -0.91 -4.38
N ILE A 322 -0.72 -1.53 -5.34
CA ILE A 322 -0.15 -1.93 -6.64
C ILE A 322 0.30 -0.70 -7.45
N ALA A 323 -0.53 0.35 -7.45
CA ALA A 323 -0.29 1.56 -8.21
C ALA A 323 0.86 2.42 -7.66
N SER A 324 1.17 2.36 -6.35
CA SER A 324 2.16 3.23 -5.71
C SER A 324 3.47 2.56 -5.31
N SER A 325 3.53 1.24 -5.23
CA SER A 325 4.70 0.56 -4.65
C SER A 325 5.14 -0.67 -5.44
N ARG A 326 5.91 -0.41 -6.50
CA ARG A 326 6.59 -1.44 -7.33
C ARG A 326 7.91 -0.88 -7.86
N GLY A 327 8.78 -1.74 -8.35
CA GLY A 327 10.00 -1.37 -9.08
C GLY A 327 11.09 -0.78 -8.17
N ILE A 328 11.36 0.52 -8.29
CA ILE A 328 12.48 1.19 -7.58
C ILE A 328 12.33 1.06 -6.07
N ALA A 329 13.45 0.77 -5.38
CA ALA A 329 13.52 0.63 -3.91
C ALA A 329 13.35 2.00 -3.19
N VAL A 330 12.17 2.55 -3.30
CA VAL A 330 11.69 3.78 -2.66
C VAL A 330 10.26 3.50 -2.20
N PRO A 331 9.92 3.70 -0.92
CA PRO A 331 8.58 3.44 -0.42
C PRO A 331 7.56 4.47 -0.88
N SER A 332 6.27 4.12 -0.77
CA SER A 332 5.18 5.09 -0.79
C SER A 332 5.33 6.05 0.38
N ASN A 333 5.24 7.36 0.11
CA ASN A 333 5.30 8.42 1.12
C ASN A 333 3.89 8.72 1.71
N LEU A 334 3.74 9.83 2.46
CA LEU A 334 2.46 10.24 3.04
C LEU A 334 1.30 10.38 2.02
N GLN A 335 1.61 10.62 0.75
CA GLN A 335 0.65 10.70 -0.35
C GLN A 335 0.81 9.58 -1.38
N GLY A 336 1.47 8.48 -1.02
CA GLY A 336 1.78 7.40 -1.95
C GLY A 336 2.84 7.81 -2.96
N ILE A 337 2.41 8.11 -4.19
CA ILE A 337 3.25 8.67 -5.26
C ILE A 337 2.58 9.89 -5.92
N TRP A 338 1.43 10.34 -5.42
CA TRP A 338 0.66 11.45 -5.98
C TRP A 338 0.85 12.72 -5.17
N ASN A 339 1.29 13.79 -5.83
CA ASN A 339 1.52 15.07 -5.18
C ASN A 339 1.39 16.22 -6.19
N LYS A 340 0.58 17.22 -5.88
CA LYS A 340 0.41 18.42 -6.71
C LYS A 340 1.26 19.59 -6.25
N ASP A 341 1.85 19.50 -5.06
CA ASP A 341 2.56 20.57 -4.36
C ASP A 341 4.07 20.30 -4.34
N GLY A 342 4.81 21.28 -3.88
CA GLY A 342 6.27 21.19 -3.79
C GLY A 342 6.96 21.59 -5.10
N ASN A 343 7.78 22.61 -5.00
CA ASN A 343 8.68 23.06 -6.05
C ASN A 343 9.99 23.57 -5.43
N ALA A 344 10.82 24.21 -6.21
CA ALA A 344 12.13 24.70 -5.75
C ALA A 344 12.02 25.65 -4.53
N THR A 345 10.91 26.35 -4.36
CA THR A 345 10.72 27.39 -3.33
C THR A 345 9.71 27.02 -2.24
N ARG A 346 8.84 26.04 -2.46
CA ARG A 346 7.79 25.62 -1.52
C ARG A 346 7.81 24.10 -1.33
N ASP A 347 7.75 23.64 -0.09
CA ASP A 347 7.60 22.24 0.23
C ASP A 347 6.16 21.75 -0.03
N ALA A 348 6.02 20.45 -0.29
CA ALA A 348 4.75 19.77 -0.18
C ALA A 348 4.24 19.80 1.27
N VAL A 349 2.97 19.51 1.47
CA VAL A 349 2.39 19.40 2.83
C VAL A 349 3.15 18.30 3.58
N TRP A 350 3.68 18.64 4.75
CA TRP A 350 4.61 17.77 5.54
C TRP A 350 5.76 17.21 4.70
N ALA A 351 6.21 17.96 3.69
CA ALA A 351 7.23 17.52 2.74
C ALA A 351 6.87 16.25 1.95
N SER A 352 5.69 15.66 2.14
CA SER A 352 5.32 14.30 1.70
C SER A 352 6.38 13.28 2.10
N ASP A 353 6.89 13.38 3.35
CA ASP A 353 8.06 12.64 3.82
C ASP A 353 7.82 11.13 3.97
N ILE A 354 8.89 10.38 4.19
CA ILE A 354 8.87 8.99 4.62
C ILE A 354 8.75 9.02 6.15
N HIS A 355 7.50 9.05 6.65
CA HIS A 355 7.22 9.24 8.07
C HIS A 355 7.21 7.92 8.83
N SER A 356 8.15 7.77 9.77
CA SER A 356 8.55 6.47 10.34
C SER A 356 7.91 6.13 11.69
N ASN A 357 7.01 6.97 12.22
CA ASN A 357 6.43 6.73 13.54
C ASN A 357 5.07 6.01 13.52
N ILE A 358 4.50 5.77 12.33
CA ILE A 358 3.33 4.94 12.01
C ILE A 358 3.06 4.88 10.49
N ASN A 359 3.23 6.01 9.78
CA ASN A 359 2.64 6.23 8.45
C ASN A 359 3.22 5.28 7.40
N VAL A 360 4.55 5.29 7.20
CA VAL A 360 5.17 4.38 6.22
C VAL A 360 4.94 2.92 6.58
N GLN A 361 4.91 2.56 7.85
CA GLN A 361 4.63 1.21 8.30
C GLN A 361 3.19 0.80 7.91
N MET A 362 2.22 1.67 8.16
CA MET A 362 0.81 1.42 7.83
C MET A 362 0.60 1.29 6.32
N ASN A 363 1.38 2.00 5.49
CA ASN A 363 1.35 1.85 4.03
C ASN A 363 1.58 0.40 3.58
N TYR A 364 2.30 -0.39 4.37
CA TYR A 364 2.67 -1.76 4.03
C TYR A 364 1.95 -2.84 4.84
N TRP A 365 1.09 -2.48 5.79
CA TRP A 365 0.30 -3.46 6.54
C TRP A 365 -0.59 -4.36 5.68
N PRO A 366 -1.22 -3.89 4.57
CA PRO A 366 -2.01 -4.78 3.73
C PRO A 366 -1.19 -5.65 2.78
N ALA A 367 0.09 -5.31 2.52
CA ALA A 367 0.87 -5.94 1.44
C ALA A 367 0.92 -7.47 1.57
N GLU A 368 1.24 -7.98 2.75
CA GLU A 368 1.32 -9.42 2.97
C GLU A 368 -0.06 -10.10 3.07
N PRO A 369 -0.97 -9.70 3.99
CA PRO A 369 -2.25 -10.40 4.17
C PRO A 369 -3.17 -10.28 2.94
N ALA A 370 -3.08 -9.20 2.16
CA ALA A 370 -3.85 -9.03 0.94
C ALA A 370 -3.17 -9.59 -0.33
N ASN A 371 -2.16 -10.47 -0.18
CA ASN A 371 -1.47 -11.23 -1.22
C ASN A 371 -0.77 -10.35 -2.29
N LEU A 372 -0.06 -9.32 -1.82
CA LEU A 372 0.69 -8.34 -2.61
C LEU A 372 2.14 -8.21 -2.11
N SER A 373 2.79 -9.32 -1.76
CA SER A 373 4.15 -9.35 -1.18
C SER A 373 5.19 -8.61 -2.05
N GLU A 374 5.02 -8.62 -3.38
CA GLU A 374 5.89 -7.92 -4.33
C GLU A 374 5.82 -6.38 -4.17
N CYS A 375 4.67 -5.87 -3.72
CA CYS A 375 4.49 -4.45 -3.44
C CYS A 375 5.15 -4.00 -2.12
N HIS A 376 5.57 -4.94 -1.27
CA HIS A 376 6.34 -4.66 -0.06
C HIS A 376 7.83 -4.43 -0.36
N LEU A 377 8.35 -5.07 -1.42
CA LEU A 377 9.78 -5.07 -1.75
C LEU A 377 10.41 -3.68 -1.92
N PRO A 378 9.74 -2.64 -2.47
CA PRO A 378 10.34 -1.31 -2.54
C PRO A 378 10.70 -0.71 -1.19
N PHE A 379 9.88 -0.92 -0.16
CA PHE A 379 10.18 -0.47 1.20
C PHE A 379 11.28 -1.31 1.85
N LEU A 380 11.21 -2.63 1.71
CA LEU A 380 12.22 -3.55 2.26
C LEU A 380 13.60 -3.30 1.63
N GLY A 381 13.63 -3.03 0.32
CA GLY A 381 14.85 -2.65 -0.39
C GLY A 381 15.41 -1.30 0.05
N TYR A 382 14.54 -0.31 0.32
CA TYR A 382 14.95 0.98 0.89
C TYR A 382 15.59 0.79 2.27
N ILE A 383 14.95 0.00 3.15
CA ILE A 383 15.50 -0.30 4.48
C ILE A 383 16.88 -0.96 4.35
N TYR A 384 16.99 -1.99 3.51
CA TYR A 384 18.25 -2.71 3.29
C TYR A 384 19.36 -1.78 2.80
N ASN A 385 19.07 -0.97 1.78
CA ASN A 385 20.06 -0.06 1.19
C ASN A 385 20.56 0.96 2.19
N GLU A 386 19.67 1.60 2.97
CA GLU A 386 20.07 2.69 3.86
C GLU A 386 20.63 2.19 5.21
N ALA A 387 20.11 1.09 5.75
CA ALA A 387 20.61 0.49 7.00
C ALA A 387 22.04 -0.03 6.87
N LEU A 388 22.38 -0.60 5.70
CA LEU A 388 23.69 -1.22 5.45
C LEU A 388 24.61 -0.36 4.59
N ARG A 389 24.19 0.85 4.19
CA ARG A 389 25.04 1.78 3.45
C ARG A 389 26.27 2.15 4.27
N GLU A 390 27.46 1.84 3.75
CA GLU A 390 28.73 2.16 4.41
C GLU A 390 28.84 3.67 4.64
N ASP A 391 29.07 4.06 5.88
CA ASP A 391 29.07 5.46 6.35
C ASP A 391 27.81 6.25 5.96
N GLY A 392 26.68 5.57 5.80
CA GLY A 392 25.37 6.17 5.53
C GLY A 392 24.84 6.97 6.72
N GLN A 393 23.85 7.84 6.45
CA GLN A 393 23.31 8.72 7.50
C GLN A 393 22.72 7.93 8.67
N TRP A 394 22.07 6.79 8.42
CA TRP A 394 21.48 6.01 9.50
C TRP A 394 22.55 5.41 10.44
N GLN A 395 23.72 5.05 9.92
CA GLN A 395 24.85 4.62 10.74
C GLN A 395 25.48 5.82 11.49
N ARG A 396 25.58 6.99 10.86
CA ARG A 396 26.03 8.21 11.54
C ARG A 396 25.11 8.60 12.68
N ASN A 397 23.78 8.51 12.50
CA ASN A 397 22.82 8.76 13.58
C ASN A 397 23.04 7.85 14.81
N ALA A 398 23.42 6.59 14.60
CA ALA A 398 23.75 5.68 15.72
C ALA A 398 25.02 6.17 16.45
N ARG A 399 26.05 6.57 15.71
CA ARG A 399 27.29 7.14 16.28
C ARG A 399 27.04 8.45 17.04
N ASP A 400 26.14 9.30 16.56
CA ASP A 400 25.75 10.56 17.24
C ASP A 400 25.03 10.31 18.58
N LEU A 401 24.48 9.10 18.76
CA LEU A 401 23.92 8.63 20.02
C LEU A 401 24.94 7.92 20.93
N GLY A 402 26.24 7.92 20.54
CA GLY A 402 27.32 7.28 21.28
C GLY A 402 27.40 5.77 21.08
N VAL A 403 26.77 5.21 20.04
CA VAL A 403 26.76 3.76 19.74
C VAL A 403 27.65 3.49 18.54
N GLY A 404 28.60 2.57 18.68
CA GLY A 404 29.61 2.28 17.67
C GLY A 404 29.10 1.41 16.50
N LYS A 405 27.98 0.71 16.69
CA LYS A 405 27.42 -0.25 15.75
C LYS A 405 25.94 0.00 15.47
N GLY A 406 25.47 -0.55 14.34
CA GLY A 406 24.09 -0.48 13.97
C GLY A 406 23.68 0.81 13.27
N TRP A 407 22.39 1.09 13.26
CA TRP A 407 21.79 2.19 12.51
C TRP A 407 20.55 2.72 13.21
N VAL A 408 20.22 3.97 12.92
CA VAL A 408 19.01 4.66 13.41
C VAL A 408 18.40 5.49 12.31
N VAL A 409 17.08 5.33 12.11
CA VAL A 409 16.26 6.25 11.36
C VAL A 409 15.35 7.00 12.34
N ASN A 410 15.19 8.31 12.12
CA ASN A 410 14.31 9.16 12.93
C ASN A 410 12.90 9.25 12.31
N THR A 411 12.05 10.09 12.89
CA THR A 411 10.63 10.23 12.55
C THR A 411 10.36 10.52 11.07
N ALA A 412 11.13 11.43 10.47
CA ALA A 412 10.88 11.91 9.12
C ALA A 412 12.12 11.71 8.24
N GLY A 413 11.94 11.25 7.04
CA GLY A 413 13.02 10.92 6.11
C GLY A 413 12.71 11.20 4.65
N ASN A 414 13.73 11.05 3.83
CA ASN A 414 13.69 11.21 2.38
C ASN A 414 14.38 10.05 1.66
N ILE A 415 14.31 10.03 0.34
CA ILE A 415 14.87 8.95 -0.48
C ILE A 415 16.41 8.89 -0.52
N PHE A 416 17.10 9.89 0.02
CA PHE A 416 18.57 9.96 0.08
C PHE A 416 19.11 9.46 1.43
N GLY A 417 18.28 8.79 2.23
CA GLY A 417 18.64 8.37 3.59
C GLY A 417 18.69 9.52 4.61
N GLY A 418 18.31 10.74 4.23
CA GLY A 418 18.12 11.85 5.17
C GLY A 418 17.10 11.45 6.25
N SER A 419 17.37 11.87 7.49
CA SER A 419 16.63 11.37 8.65
C SER A 419 16.56 12.44 9.73
N SER A 420 15.40 13.05 9.89
CA SER A 420 15.17 14.15 10.84
C SER A 420 14.30 13.70 12.00
N ALA A 421 14.67 14.09 13.21
CA ALA A 421 13.79 13.96 14.38
C ALA A 421 12.59 14.93 14.32
N TYR A 422 12.60 15.84 13.34
CA TYR A 422 11.61 16.91 13.26
C TYR A 422 11.53 17.69 14.57
N LYS A 423 10.37 18.22 14.92
CA LYS A 423 10.17 18.90 16.22
C LYS A 423 9.79 17.94 17.36
N LEU A 424 9.74 16.64 17.08
CA LEU A 424 9.11 15.61 17.92
C LEU A 424 10.10 14.89 18.85
N GLY A 425 11.38 15.27 18.85
CA GLY A 425 12.39 14.63 19.70
C GLY A 425 13.02 13.37 19.10
N LYS A 426 13.82 12.67 19.89
CA LYS A 426 14.56 11.47 19.46
C LYS A 426 13.61 10.28 19.32
N TYR A 427 13.73 9.56 18.21
CA TYR A 427 12.92 8.42 17.88
C TYR A 427 13.79 7.32 17.24
N SER A 428 14.65 6.70 18.07
CA SER A 428 15.58 5.68 17.57
C SER A 428 14.89 4.36 17.26
N VAL A 429 13.77 4.09 17.89
CA VAL A 429 13.07 2.80 17.83
C VAL A 429 12.43 2.50 16.47
N ALA A 430 12.38 3.46 15.58
CA ALA A 430 11.94 3.20 14.20
C ALA A 430 12.74 2.08 13.51
N ASN A 431 14.02 1.89 13.89
CA ASN A 431 14.82 0.78 13.36
C ASN A 431 14.24 -0.59 13.72
N ALA A 432 13.77 -0.77 14.94
CA ALA A 432 13.11 -2.00 15.38
C ALA A 432 11.78 -2.22 14.63
N TRP A 433 11.02 -1.15 14.39
CA TRP A 433 9.77 -1.25 13.64
C TRP A 433 9.99 -1.56 12.15
N TYR A 434 11.04 -1.03 11.57
CA TYR A 434 11.44 -1.37 10.19
C TYR A 434 11.85 -2.85 10.07
N CYS A 435 12.55 -3.38 11.07
CA CYS A 435 12.91 -4.80 11.11
C CYS A 435 11.67 -5.72 11.22
N GLU A 436 10.59 -5.25 11.83
CA GLU A 436 9.31 -5.99 11.87
C GLU A 436 8.79 -6.26 10.46
N HIS A 437 8.87 -5.30 9.53
CA HIS A 437 8.46 -5.47 8.13
C HIS A 437 9.31 -6.53 7.40
N LEU A 438 10.62 -6.57 7.64
CA LEU A 438 11.50 -7.60 7.09
C LEU A 438 11.10 -9.01 7.57
N TRP A 439 10.84 -9.13 8.88
CA TRP A 439 10.37 -10.39 9.46
C TRP A 439 8.98 -10.80 8.93
N GLN A 440 8.05 -9.85 8.79
CA GLN A 440 6.72 -10.14 8.27
C GLN A 440 6.77 -10.68 6.84
N HIS A 441 7.58 -10.09 5.97
CA HIS A 441 7.75 -10.58 4.61
C HIS A 441 8.20 -12.04 4.60
N TYR A 442 9.24 -12.38 5.39
CA TYR A 442 9.64 -13.77 5.54
C TYR A 442 8.51 -14.66 6.10
N ALA A 443 7.84 -14.22 7.14
CA ALA A 443 6.80 -15.02 7.80
C ALA A 443 5.64 -15.39 6.86
N TYR A 444 5.32 -14.51 5.91
CA TYR A 444 4.26 -14.74 4.92
C TYR A 444 4.72 -15.45 3.66
N THR A 445 5.99 -15.32 3.27
CA THR A 445 6.54 -15.93 2.04
C THR A 445 7.30 -17.23 2.29
N CYS A 446 7.83 -17.42 3.48
CA CYS A 446 8.79 -18.47 3.83
C CYS A 446 10.04 -18.47 2.92
N ASP A 447 10.41 -17.29 2.38
CA ASP A 447 11.61 -17.14 1.56
C ASP A 447 12.86 -17.06 2.46
N THR A 448 13.53 -18.19 2.61
CA THR A 448 14.77 -18.27 3.41
C THR A 448 15.95 -17.58 2.74
N THR A 449 15.92 -17.35 1.43
CA THR A 449 16.95 -16.60 0.71
C THR A 449 16.82 -15.12 1.08
N PHE A 450 15.61 -14.55 1.01
CA PHE A 450 15.34 -13.20 1.48
C PHE A 450 15.70 -13.04 2.98
N LEU A 451 15.31 -14.01 3.81
CA LEU A 451 15.61 -13.97 5.25
C LEU A 451 17.13 -13.92 5.50
N ARG A 452 17.91 -14.76 4.80
CA ARG A 452 19.36 -14.84 4.96
C ARG A 452 20.08 -13.60 4.40
N ASP A 453 19.75 -13.21 3.17
CA ASP A 453 20.56 -12.28 2.38
C ASP A 453 20.12 -10.81 2.57
N THR A 454 18.86 -10.59 2.96
CA THR A 454 18.29 -9.23 3.12
C THR A 454 17.90 -8.93 4.56
N ALA A 455 17.04 -9.74 5.17
CA ALA A 455 16.47 -9.42 6.48
C ALA A 455 17.48 -9.59 7.61
N MET A 456 18.17 -10.70 7.66
CA MET A 456 19.07 -11.04 8.79
C MET A 456 20.22 -10.05 8.98
N PRO A 457 20.94 -9.58 7.95
CA PRO A 457 21.99 -8.58 8.12
C PRO A 457 21.47 -7.27 8.74
N VAL A 458 20.28 -6.81 8.33
CA VAL A 458 19.65 -5.58 8.82
C VAL A 458 19.18 -5.75 10.27
N MET A 459 18.51 -6.87 10.58
CA MET A 459 18.00 -7.19 11.93
C MET A 459 19.16 -7.38 12.92
N LYS A 460 20.22 -8.07 12.51
CA LYS A 460 21.44 -8.24 13.32
C LYS A 460 22.06 -6.90 13.68
N SER A 461 22.25 -6.03 12.68
CA SER A 461 22.82 -4.69 12.86
C SER A 461 21.94 -3.81 13.78
N ALA A 462 20.61 -3.89 13.68
CA ALA A 462 19.70 -3.23 14.61
C ALA A 462 19.83 -3.78 16.04
N CYS A 463 19.97 -5.10 16.22
CA CYS A 463 20.20 -5.69 17.53
C CYS A 463 21.54 -5.22 18.14
N GLU A 464 22.62 -5.13 17.34
CA GLU A 464 23.92 -4.63 17.80
C GLU A 464 23.82 -3.18 18.32
N PHE A 465 23.02 -2.31 17.67
CA PHE A 465 22.71 -0.99 18.18
C PHE A 465 22.08 -1.06 19.58
N TRP A 466 21.03 -1.86 19.75
CA TRP A 466 20.31 -1.96 21.02
C TRP A 466 21.10 -2.67 22.11
N PHE A 467 22.07 -3.55 21.78
CA PHE A 467 22.96 -4.15 22.78
C PHE A 467 23.78 -3.10 23.54
N GLU A 468 24.26 -2.09 22.84
CA GLU A 468 25.04 -0.99 23.40
C GLU A 468 24.14 0.13 23.97
N ARG A 469 22.96 0.33 23.40
CA ARG A 469 22.09 1.46 23.73
C ARG A 469 21.24 1.24 24.99
N LEU A 470 20.81 0.02 25.27
CA LEU A 470 19.98 -0.29 26.44
C LEU A 470 20.69 0.03 27.76
N VAL A 471 20.00 0.70 28.69
CA VAL A 471 20.51 1.09 30.02
C VAL A 471 19.79 0.36 31.14
N PRO A 472 20.41 0.19 32.33
CA PRO A 472 19.71 -0.30 33.51
C PRO A 472 18.55 0.63 33.87
N ALA A 473 17.46 0.04 34.38
CA ALA A 473 16.28 0.78 34.82
C ALA A 473 16.60 1.82 35.92
N GLN A 474 16.06 3.02 35.74
CA GLN A 474 16.28 4.13 36.70
C GLN A 474 15.80 3.83 38.10
N ASN A 475 14.75 3.02 38.25
CA ASN A 475 14.19 2.62 39.55
C ASN A 475 14.91 1.41 40.19
N GLY A 476 15.93 0.86 39.52
CA GLY A 476 16.73 -0.26 40.03
C GLY A 476 15.98 -1.59 40.08
N ASP A 477 14.91 -1.80 39.30
CA ASP A 477 14.13 -3.05 39.25
C ASP A 477 14.84 -4.21 38.55
N GLY A 478 16.09 -4.00 38.11
CA GLY A 478 16.92 -5.00 37.41
C GLY A 478 16.62 -5.20 35.95
N THR A 479 15.68 -4.44 35.40
CA THR A 479 15.37 -4.50 33.95
C THR A 479 16.26 -3.57 33.12
N LEU A 480 16.21 -3.72 31.79
CA LEU A 480 16.85 -2.86 30.82
C LEU A 480 15.81 -1.98 30.09
N GLU A 481 16.18 -0.74 29.84
CA GLU A 481 15.32 0.29 29.27
C GLU A 481 15.90 0.87 27.99
N CYS A 482 15.00 1.19 27.03
CA CYS A 482 15.30 2.06 25.91
C CYS A 482 15.40 3.51 26.41
N PRO A 483 16.59 4.15 26.35
CA PRO A 483 16.77 5.47 26.92
C PRO A 483 16.37 6.56 25.96
N TYR A 484 15.77 7.64 26.48
CA TYR A 484 15.49 8.88 25.74
C TYR A 484 14.66 8.66 24.45
N GLU A 485 13.62 7.87 24.54
CA GLU A 485 12.67 7.64 23.43
C GLU A 485 11.42 8.49 23.60
N TYR A 486 10.86 8.88 22.46
CA TYR A 486 9.61 9.61 22.33
C TYR A 486 8.47 8.63 22.07
N SER A 487 7.33 8.79 22.73
CA SER A 487 6.10 8.07 22.35
C SER A 487 5.32 8.93 21.34
N PRO A 488 5.16 8.49 20.10
CA PRO A 488 4.48 9.29 19.09
C PRO A 488 3.02 9.60 19.45
N GLU A 489 2.54 10.79 19.30
CA GLU A 489 3.24 12.07 19.15
C GLU A 489 2.86 12.97 20.31
N GLN A 490 3.11 12.52 21.53
CA GLN A 490 2.71 13.21 22.77
C GLN A 490 3.70 12.96 23.92
N GLY A 491 3.65 13.82 24.91
CA GLY A 491 4.46 13.69 26.12
C GLY A 491 5.91 14.08 25.95
N PHE A 492 6.77 13.47 26.73
CA PHE A 492 8.18 13.80 26.82
C PHE A 492 9.06 12.67 26.30
N VAL A 493 10.26 13.07 25.85
CA VAL A 493 11.38 12.15 25.70
C VAL A 493 11.77 11.61 27.08
N GLN A 494 11.68 10.30 27.26
CA GLN A 494 12.05 9.64 28.52
C GLN A 494 12.50 8.21 28.28
N ASN A 495 13.00 7.56 29.33
CA ASN A 495 13.31 6.14 29.28
C ASN A 495 12.02 5.31 29.34
N ALA A 496 12.06 4.13 28.74
CA ALA A 496 11.04 3.11 28.84
C ALA A 496 9.63 3.56 28.47
N THR A 497 9.48 4.21 27.30
CA THR A 497 8.14 4.32 26.70
C THR A 497 7.62 2.93 26.35
N ALA A 498 6.33 2.68 26.57
CA ALA A 498 5.71 1.39 26.23
C ALA A 498 5.95 1.01 24.75
N HIS A 499 5.87 2.00 23.87
CA HIS A 499 6.13 1.85 22.45
C HIS A 499 7.54 1.31 22.15
N SER A 500 8.58 1.97 22.68
CA SER A 500 9.95 1.55 22.41
C SER A 500 10.29 0.19 23.02
N GLN A 501 9.82 -0.08 24.22
CA GLN A 501 10.06 -1.35 24.90
C GLN A 501 9.43 -2.54 24.16
N GLN A 502 8.20 -2.39 23.70
CA GLN A 502 7.50 -3.43 22.94
C GLN A 502 8.20 -3.72 21.62
N LEU A 503 8.61 -2.70 20.87
CA LEU A 503 9.27 -2.86 19.57
C LEU A 503 10.65 -3.51 19.68
N VAL A 504 11.48 -3.09 20.64
CA VAL A 504 12.82 -3.69 20.82
C VAL A 504 12.71 -5.13 21.33
N THR A 505 11.75 -5.41 22.21
CA THR A 505 11.45 -6.78 22.62
C THR A 505 11.09 -7.65 21.41
N GLN A 506 10.21 -7.16 20.56
CA GLN A 506 9.78 -7.85 19.33
C GLN A 506 10.94 -8.07 18.36
N LEU A 507 11.82 -7.07 18.15
CA LEU A 507 13.03 -7.23 17.35
C LEU A 507 13.89 -8.39 17.83
N PHE A 508 14.15 -8.46 19.14
CA PHE A 508 14.98 -9.53 19.71
C PHE A 508 14.32 -10.91 19.56
N GLU A 509 13.03 -11.02 19.84
CA GLU A 509 12.27 -12.26 19.67
C GLU A 509 12.25 -12.74 18.20
N GLN A 510 12.06 -11.84 17.26
CA GLN A 510 12.03 -12.15 15.82
C GLN A 510 13.42 -12.50 15.30
N THR A 511 14.46 -11.84 15.78
CA THR A 511 15.85 -12.18 15.40
C THR A 511 16.25 -13.57 15.90
N LEU A 512 15.86 -13.95 17.14
CA LEU A 512 16.08 -15.34 17.61
C LEU A 512 15.35 -16.36 16.73
N LYS A 513 14.09 -16.09 16.35
CA LYS A 513 13.35 -16.98 15.45
C LYS A 513 13.99 -17.06 14.07
N ALA A 514 14.55 -15.97 13.56
CA ALA A 514 15.28 -15.96 12.29
C ALA A 514 16.54 -16.83 12.35
N ILE A 515 17.27 -16.76 13.47
CA ILE A 515 18.44 -17.62 13.73
C ILE A 515 18.03 -19.10 13.81
N ASP A 516 16.94 -19.40 14.51
CA ASP A 516 16.42 -20.78 14.63
C ASP A 516 16.01 -21.35 13.26
N VAL A 517 15.49 -20.54 12.35
CA VAL A 517 15.11 -20.93 10.98
C VAL A 517 16.33 -21.17 10.10
N LEU A 518 17.27 -20.21 10.10
CA LEU A 518 18.46 -20.27 9.22
C LEU A 518 19.55 -21.22 9.72
N GLY A 519 19.58 -21.46 11.03
CA GLY A 519 20.72 -22.03 11.69
C GLY A 519 21.86 -21.02 11.91
N LYS A 520 22.77 -21.35 12.76
CA LYS A 520 23.86 -20.46 13.20
C LYS A 520 24.77 -20.00 12.05
N GLU A 521 25.16 -20.90 11.19
CA GLU A 521 26.08 -20.64 10.09
C GLU A 521 25.44 -19.68 9.05
N ALA A 522 24.23 -20.00 8.58
CA ALA A 522 23.55 -19.20 7.57
C ALA A 522 23.04 -17.86 8.09
N SER A 523 22.83 -17.69 9.40
CA SER A 523 22.46 -16.40 10.02
C SER A 523 23.66 -15.47 10.23
N ALA A 524 24.89 -15.96 10.05
CA ALA A 524 26.12 -15.23 10.37
C ALA A 524 26.16 -14.68 11.82
N CYS A 525 25.52 -15.38 12.77
CA CYS A 525 25.48 -15.04 14.19
C CYS A 525 26.34 -16.02 14.99
N ASP A 526 27.38 -15.53 15.64
CA ASP A 526 28.22 -16.30 16.54
C ASP A 526 27.56 -16.55 17.91
N ASP A 527 28.19 -17.40 18.73
CA ASP A 527 27.68 -17.75 20.06
C ASP A 527 27.61 -16.54 20.98
N ILE A 528 28.52 -15.57 20.80
CA ILE A 528 28.55 -14.35 21.63
C ILE A 528 27.33 -13.48 21.30
N PHE A 529 27.02 -13.29 20.02
CA PHE A 529 25.82 -12.56 19.60
C PHE A 529 24.56 -13.20 20.14
N VAL A 530 24.40 -14.53 19.97
CA VAL A 530 23.21 -15.26 20.43
C VAL A 530 23.09 -15.20 21.95
N ALA A 531 24.19 -15.39 22.68
CA ALA A 531 24.19 -15.28 24.15
C ALA A 531 23.81 -13.87 24.62
N THR A 532 24.37 -12.83 24.00
CA THR A 532 24.05 -11.42 24.29
C THR A 532 22.57 -11.13 24.01
N LEU A 533 22.07 -11.58 22.86
CA LEU A 533 20.66 -11.38 22.48
C LEU A 533 19.71 -12.04 23.50
N ARG A 534 19.99 -13.26 23.93
CA ARG A 534 19.20 -13.96 24.96
C ARG A 534 19.30 -13.29 26.32
N ASP A 535 20.48 -12.83 26.73
CA ASP A 535 20.66 -12.10 28.00
C ASP A 535 19.86 -10.79 27.98
N LYS A 536 19.99 -9.98 26.93
CA LYS A 536 19.25 -8.72 26.80
C LYS A 536 17.73 -8.93 26.78
N LEU A 537 17.26 -9.94 26.02
CA LEU A 537 15.83 -10.28 25.96
C LEU A 537 15.27 -10.73 27.32
N SER A 538 16.08 -11.42 28.11
CA SER A 538 15.65 -11.88 29.45
C SER A 538 15.49 -10.72 30.46
N LYS A 539 16.19 -9.61 30.23
CA LYS A 539 16.24 -8.44 31.13
C LYS A 539 15.43 -7.25 30.64
N ILE A 540 15.09 -7.19 29.36
CA ILE A 540 14.39 -6.02 28.82
C ILE A 540 13.02 -5.86 29.46
N ASP A 541 12.73 -4.62 29.86
CA ASP A 541 11.37 -4.21 30.24
C ASP A 541 10.44 -4.34 29.03
N ARG A 542 9.30 -5.00 29.17
CA ARG A 542 8.39 -5.28 28.05
C ARG A 542 7.43 -4.12 27.74
N GLY A 543 7.42 -3.05 28.54
CA GLY A 543 6.55 -1.89 28.35
C GLY A 543 5.05 -2.18 28.56
N LEU A 544 4.73 -3.26 29.24
CA LEU A 544 3.35 -3.68 29.54
C LEU A 544 3.04 -3.48 31.01
N ARG A 545 2.38 -2.37 31.33
CA ARG A 545 1.98 -2.00 32.70
C ARG A 545 0.56 -1.44 32.69
N ILE A 546 -0.16 -1.68 33.76
CA ILE A 546 -1.49 -1.12 34.01
C ILE A 546 -1.30 0.06 34.98
N ASP A 547 -1.95 1.19 34.70
CA ASP A 547 -1.97 2.34 35.55
C ASP A 547 -3.08 2.22 36.64
N LYS A 548 -3.21 3.25 37.48
CA LYS A 548 -4.22 3.31 38.57
C LYS A 548 -5.67 3.31 38.03
N ASP A 549 -5.88 3.71 36.78
CA ASP A 549 -7.19 3.83 36.13
C ASP A 549 -7.54 2.56 35.34
N GLY A 550 -6.66 1.55 35.34
CA GLY A 550 -6.85 0.27 34.65
C GLY A 550 -6.46 0.30 33.17
N LEU A 551 -5.73 1.32 32.73
CA LEU A 551 -5.31 1.50 31.35
C LEU A 551 -3.86 1.04 31.11
N ILE A 552 -3.50 0.74 29.88
CA ILE A 552 -2.10 0.49 29.52
C ILE A 552 -1.31 1.78 29.67
N ARG A 553 -0.29 1.74 30.50
CA ARG A 553 0.58 2.87 30.80
C ARG A 553 1.52 3.15 29.61
N GLU A 554 1.52 4.39 29.13
CA GLU A 554 2.35 4.79 27.99
C GLU A 554 3.80 5.08 28.37
N TRP A 555 4.04 5.60 29.59
CA TRP A 555 5.37 5.93 30.11
C TRP A 555 5.62 5.24 31.46
N LYS A 556 6.84 4.75 31.66
CA LYS A 556 7.20 4.04 32.88
C LYS A 556 7.22 4.97 34.10
N TYR A 557 7.79 6.16 33.98
CA TYR A 557 8.13 7.03 35.11
C TYR A 557 7.22 8.23 35.32
N GLN A 558 6.44 8.59 34.34
CA GLN A 558 5.50 9.70 34.47
C GLN A 558 4.09 9.18 34.34
N GLU A 559 3.27 9.53 35.33
CA GLU A 559 1.83 9.35 35.15
C GLU A 559 1.32 10.34 34.10
N ASN A 560 0.26 9.98 33.39
CA ASN A 560 -0.47 10.90 32.51
C ASN A 560 -0.95 12.06 33.39
N THR A 561 -0.20 13.16 33.42
CA THR A 561 -0.58 14.32 34.21
C THR A 561 -1.30 15.29 33.31
N PRO A 562 -2.51 15.75 33.71
CA PRO A 562 -3.34 16.65 32.91
C PRO A 562 -2.74 18.03 32.63
N ASN A 563 -1.59 18.36 33.25
CA ASN A 563 -1.03 19.72 33.29
C ASN A 563 0.20 19.90 32.37
N GLN A 564 0.41 19.06 31.40
CA GLN A 564 1.45 19.31 30.41
C GLN A 564 0.94 20.26 29.33
N PRO A 565 1.73 21.25 28.90
CA PRO A 565 1.32 22.07 27.77
C PRO A 565 1.12 21.14 26.58
N ALA A 566 -0.13 21.04 26.13
CA ALA A 566 -0.44 20.40 24.87
C ALA A 566 0.46 21.01 23.80
N ASP A 567 1.11 20.19 22.98
CA ASP A 567 1.55 20.67 21.69
C ASP A 567 0.31 21.32 21.05
N GLN A 568 0.45 22.54 20.53
CA GLN A 568 -0.66 23.34 20.00
C GLN A 568 -1.42 22.64 18.85
N ASN A 569 -0.99 21.46 18.46
CA ASN A 569 -1.62 20.58 17.48
C ASN A 569 -2.41 19.41 18.09
N ASN A 570 -2.56 19.32 19.39
CA ASN A 570 -3.40 18.33 20.06
C ASN A 570 -4.77 18.94 20.33
N PHE A 571 -5.77 18.43 19.63
CA PHE A 571 -7.15 18.91 19.69
C PHE A 571 -7.88 18.24 20.85
N ALA A 572 -8.02 18.98 21.93
CA ALA A 572 -9.13 18.80 22.84
C ALA A 572 -10.25 19.72 22.35
N ASP A 573 -11.45 19.21 22.21
CA ASP A 573 -12.60 20.06 22.45
C ASP A 573 -12.61 20.42 23.94
N ASP A 574 -13.27 21.51 24.32
CA ASP A 574 -13.27 22.03 25.69
C ASP A 574 -13.81 21.03 26.76
N GLU A 575 -14.29 19.84 26.35
CA GLU A 575 -14.93 18.86 27.19
C GLU A 575 -14.05 17.61 27.47
N HIS A 576 -12.96 17.35 26.68
CA HIS A 576 -12.18 16.13 26.79
C HIS A 576 -10.71 16.40 27.12
N ASN A 577 -10.16 15.58 28.00
CA ASN A 577 -8.73 15.60 28.33
C ASN A 577 -7.90 15.28 27.08
N VAL A 578 -6.96 16.15 26.73
CA VAL A 578 -6.09 16.09 25.55
C VAL A 578 -5.40 14.72 25.38
N TRP A 579 -5.10 14.06 26.48
CA TRP A 579 -4.45 12.75 26.51
C TRP A 579 -5.37 11.59 26.13
N GLN A 580 -6.64 11.71 26.43
CA GLN A 580 -7.64 10.65 26.22
C GLN A 580 -8.00 10.48 24.74
N CYS A 581 -8.05 11.56 23.98
CA CYS A 581 -8.48 11.55 22.57
C CYS A 581 -7.33 11.58 21.55
N HIS A 582 -6.09 11.35 21.97
CA HIS A 582 -4.94 11.45 21.06
C HIS A 582 -5.02 10.45 19.90
N ARG A 583 -4.62 10.91 18.69
CA ARG A 583 -4.71 10.09 17.46
C ARG A 583 -3.81 8.86 17.48
N HIS A 584 -2.63 8.91 18.11
CA HIS A 584 -1.73 7.76 18.23
C HIS A 584 -2.14 6.83 19.38
N THR A 585 -1.99 5.53 19.13
CA THR A 585 -2.16 4.45 20.11
C THR A 585 -0.86 3.64 20.26
N SER A 586 0.27 4.36 20.31
CA SER A 586 1.63 3.80 20.22
C SER A 586 1.94 2.75 21.29
N HIS A 587 1.36 2.87 22.50
CA HIS A 587 1.51 1.92 23.59
C HIS A 587 0.72 0.61 23.41
N LEU A 588 -0.10 0.51 22.35
CA LEU A 588 -0.85 -0.69 21.98
C LEU A 588 -0.21 -1.48 20.83
N MET A 589 1.07 -1.23 20.54
CA MET A 589 1.83 -1.97 19.50
C MET A 589 1.77 -3.48 19.68
N GLY A 590 1.78 -3.95 20.91
CA GLY A 590 1.70 -5.36 21.23
C GLY A 590 0.36 -6.01 20.92
N LEU A 591 -0.71 -5.21 20.76
CA LEU A 591 -2.01 -5.70 20.29
C LEU A 591 -2.04 -5.79 18.76
N TYR A 592 -1.64 -4.70 18.06
CA TYR A 592 -1.48 -4.66 16.60
C TYR A 592 -0.45 -3.57 16.19
N PRO A 593 0.51 -3.90 15.30
CA PRO A 593 0.69 -5.15 14.54
C PRO A 593 1.32 -6.31 15.33
N GLY A 594 1.80 -6.07 16.56
CA GLY A 594 2.39 -7.08 17.42
C GLY A 594 1.41 -8.16 17.90
N PHE A 595 1.90 -9.03 18.79
CA PHE A 595 1.13 -10.15 19.35
C PHE A 595 1.38 -10.35 20.86
N SER A 596 2.09 -9.45 21.53
CA SER A 596 2.40 -9.56 22.95
C SER A 596 1.22 -9.22 23.87
N ILE A 597 0.22 -8.53 23.35
CA ILE A 597 -1.06 -8.27 24.05
C ILE A 597 -2.12 -9.21 23.45
N ALA A 598 -2.45 -10.27 24.19
CA ALA A 598 -3.46 -11.24 23.79
C ALA A 598 -4.03 -11.96 25.01
N PRO A 599 -5.30 -12.41 24.97
CA PRO A 599 -5.98 -12.98 26.15
C PRO A 599 -5.37 -14.31 26.63
N ASN A 600 -4.62 -15.00 25.78
CA ASN A 600 -3.90 -16.24 26.13
C ASN A 600 -2.46 -16.01 26.59
N ILE A 601 -1.97 -14.79 26.58
CA ILE A 601 -0.65 -14.38 27.09
C ILE A 601 -0.80 -13.77 28.47
N ASP A 602 -1.54 -12.68 28.57
CA ASP A 602 -1.85 -11.99 29.82
C ASP A 602 -3.25 -11.39 29.72
N LYS A 603 -4.17 -11.93 30.54
CA LYS A 603 -5.58 -11.53 30.50
C LYS A 603 -5.80 -10.11 31.03
N ASP A 604 -5.05 -9.71 32.06
CA ASP A 604 -5.23 -8.39 32.70
C ASP A 604 -4.69 -7.28 31.79
N ILE A 605 -3.52 -7.48 31.20
CA ILE A 605 -2.96 -6.59 30.16
C ILE A 605 -3.90 -6.49 28.96
N PHE A 606 -4.50 -7.61 28.54
CA PHE A 606 -5.46 -7.60 27.43
C PHE A 606 -6.73 -6.81 27.75
N GLN A 607 -7.27 -6.94 28.97
CA GLN A 607 -8.44 -6.14 29.39
C GLN A 607 -8.07 -4.65 29.54
N ALA A 608 -6.89 -4.33 30.07
CA ALA A 608 -6.40 -2.97 30.14
C ALA A 608 -6.21 -2.33 28.74
N ALA A 609 -5.79 -3.12 27.74
CA ALA A 609 -5.72 -2.63 26.36
C ALA A 609 -7.10 -2.31 25.77
N ILE A 610 -8.14 -3.10 26.09
CA ILE A 610 -9.51 -2.81 25.72
C ILE A 610 -9.99 -1.52 26.38
N ALA A 611 -9.80 -1.38 27.68
CA ALA A 611 -10.15 -0.16 28.42
C ALA A 611 -9.41 1.08 27.85
N THR A 612 -8.15 0.93 27.46
CA THR A 612 -7.37 1.99 26.81
C THR A 612 -7.96 2.40 25.46
N LEU A 613 -8.45 1.44 24.66
CA LEU A 613 -9.11 1.76 23.38
C LEU A 613 -10.45 2.47 23.60
N GLU A 614 -11.20 2.08 24.64
CA GLU A 614 -12.46 2.74 25.01
C GLU A 614 -12.20 4.19 25.45
N ASP A 615 -11.19 4.41 26.28
CA ASP A 615 -10.78 5.73 26.76
C ASP A 615 -10.29 6.64 25.62
N ARG A 616 -9.50 6.13 24.68
CA ARG A 616 -9.05 6.86 23.47
C ARG A 616 -10.17 7.21 22.52
N GLY A 617 -11.29 6.51 22.54
CA GLY A 617 -12.42 6.71 21.66
C GLY A 617 -12.11 6.36 20.19
N ASP A 618 -13.12 6.44 19.33
CA ASP A 618 -13.01 6.04 17.91
C ASP A 618 -12.97 7.22 16.96
N ILE A 619 -13.28 8.42 17.41
CA ILE A 619 -13.24 9.63 16.58
C ILE A 619 -11.78 10.10 16.49
N SER A 620 -11.25 10.16 15.26
CA SER A 620 -9.87 10.57 15.02
C SER A 620 -9.63 10.77 13.52
N THR A 621 -8.38 11.13 13.15
CA THR A 621 -7.95 11.19 11.75
C THR A 621 -8.14 9.85 11.05
N GLY A 622 -8.19 9.85 9.71
CA GLY A 622 -8.47 8.64 8.95
C GLY A 622 -7.50 7.49 9.22
N TRP A 623 -6.17 7.72 9.17
CA TRP A 623 -5.19 6.68 9.48
C TRP A 623 -5.30 6.17 10.93
N ALA A 624 -5.62 7.05 11.87
CA ALA A 624 -5.78 6.65 13.27
C ALA A 624 -7.04 5.78 13.47
N ARG A 625 -8.14 6.08 12.75
CA ARG A 625 -9.32 5.19 12.70
C ARG A 625 -8.99 3.86 12.05
N ALA A 626 -8.25 3.88 10.94
CA ALA A 626 -7.80 2.67 10.26
C ALA A 626 -6.97 1.76 11.18
N TRP A 627 -6.09 2.34 12.01
CA TRP A 627 -5.38 1.56 13.05
C TRP A 627 -6.35 0.97 14.07
N ARG A 628 -7.31 1.75 14.56
CA ARG A 628 -8.31 1.28 15.54
C ARG A 628 -9.18 0.15 14.99
N ILE A 629 -9.46 0.09 13.68
CA ILE A 629 -10.15 -1.07 13.07
C ILE A 629 -9.35 -2.35 13.37
N SER A 630 -8.04 -2.35 13.11
CA SER A 630 -7.17 -3.50 13.38
C SER A 630 -7.08 -3.83 14.87
N LEU A 631 -6.96 -2.82 15.73
CA LEU A 631 -6.89 -2.98 17.20
C LEU A 631 -8.19 -3.60 17.73
N TRP A 632 -9.35 -3.07 17.35
CA TRP A 632 -10.65 -3.64 17.74
C TRP A 632 -10.87 -5.04 17.18
N ALA A 633 -10.47 -5.31 15.94
CA ALA A 633 -10.54 -6.66 15.35
C ALA A 633 -9.76 -7.67 16.19
N ARG A 634 -8.57 -7.29 16.71
CA ARG A 634 -7.75 -8.13 17.59
C ARG A 634 -8.37 -8.42 18.96
N THR A 635 -9.29 -7.57 19.42
CA THR A 635 -10.05 -7.85 20.65
C THR A 635 -11.18 -8.86 20.41
N GLY A 636 -11.59 -9.10 19.16
CA GLY A 636 -12.75 -9.91 18.80
C GLY A 636 -14.10 -9.18 18.97
N ASN A 637 -14.07 -7.89 19.31
CA ASN A 637 -15.29 -7.07 19.41
C ASN A 637 -15.78 -6.65 18.02
N ARG A 638 -16.61 -7.50 17.41
CA ARG A 638 -17.12 -7.33 16.04
C ARG A 638 -17.91 -6.05 15.84
N ASP A 639 -18.73 -5.68 16.83
CA ASP A 639 -19.63 -4.52 16.73
C ASP A 639 -18.84 -3.22 16.78
N ARG A 640 -17.86 -3.12 17.70
CA ARG A 640 -16.99 -1.95 17.82
C ARG A 640 -16.08 -1.82 16.61
N THR A 641 -15.54 -2.94 16.11
CA THR A 641 -14.72 -2.97 14.88
C THR A 641 -15.51 -2.41 13.70
N TYR A 642 -16.75 -2.88 13.51
CA TYR A 642 -17.59 -2.43 12.42
C TYR A 642 -18.02 -0.97 12.57
N ALA A 643 -18.36 -0.54 13.76
CA ALA A 643 -18.67 0.87 14.03
C ALA A 643 -17.49 1.78 13.67
N THR A 644 -16.26 1.38 14.01
CA THR A 644 -15.03 2.11 13.65
C THR A 644 -14.80 2.13 12.14
N LEU A 645 -15.02 1.00 11.44
CA LEU A 645 -14.96 0.94 9.97
C LEU A 645 -16.00 1.86 9.32
N ARG A 646 -17.25 1.87 9.82
CA ARG A 646 -18.29 2.78 9.31
C ARG A 646 -17.95 4.25 9.60
N GLY A 647 -17.31 4.51 10.74
CA GLY A 647 -16.74 5.83 11.06
C GLY A 647 -15.63 6.28 10.11
N PHE A 648 -14.80 5.35 9.62
CA PHE A 648 -13.81 5.62 8.57
C PHE A 648 -14.48 5.82 7.20
N ALA A 649 -15.52 5.06 6.88
CA ALA A 649 -16.18 5.02 5.59
C ALA A 649 -17.12 6.21 5.32
N HIS A 650 -17.30 7.14 6.27
CA HIS A 650 -18.20 8.28 6.03
C HIS A 650 -17.62 9.27 5.01
N ARG A 651 -18.49 9.86 4.20
CA ARG A 651 -18.10 10.90 3.25
C ARG A 651 -17.76 12.22 3.99
N THR A 652 -16.65 12.83 3.64
CA THR A 652 -16.32 14.18 4.05
C THR A 652 -16.07 15.08 2.85
N THR A 653 -16.49 16.34 2.97
CA THR A 653 -16.17 17.41 2.01
C THR A 653 -15.31 18.49 2.64
N ASN A 654 -14.96 18.32 3.91
CA ASN A 654 -14.20 19.31 4.65
C ASN A 654 -12.73 19.29 4.23
N LEU A 655 -12.27 20.38 3.62
CA LEU A 655 -10.88 20.62 3.26
C LEU A 655 -10.10 21.37 4.35
N GLY A 656 -10.75 21.68 5.47
CA GLY A 656 -10.14 22.30 6.64
C GLY A 656 -9.58 21.28 7.61
N TYR A 657 -9.16 21.77 8.78
CA TYR A 657 -8.79 20.95 9.92
C TYR A 657 -10.04 20.24 10.47
N ASP A 658 -10.30 19.04 9.98
CA ASP A 658 -11.34 18.16 10.51
C ASP A 658 -10.69 16.85 11.00
N TRP A 659 -10.57 16.72 12.31
CA TRP A 659 -9.96 15.56 12.95
C TRP A 659 -10.88 14.35 12.99
N HIS A 660 -12.00 14.40 12.29
CA HIS A 660 -12.95 13.29 12.23
C HIS A 660 -12.60 12.27 11.12
N GLY A 661 -11.64 12.57 10.25
CA GLY A 661 -11.28 11.68 9.13
C GLY A 661 -12.42 11.51 8.12
N GLY A 662 -12.51 10.37 7.50
CA GLY A 662 -13.51 10.03 6.48
C GLY A 662 -12.91 9.85 5.10
N LEU A 663 -13.77 9.68 4.10
CA LEU A 663 -13.36 9.51 2.70
C LEU A 663 -13.80 10.72 1.87
N TYR A 664 -12.92 11.20 1.02
CA TYR A 664 -13.28 12.14 -0.04
C TYR A 664 -14.11 11.44 -1.13
N ASP A 665 -14.66 12.20 -2.06
CA ASP A 665 -15.50 11.68 -3.14
C ASP A 665 -14.77 10.62 -4.00
N ASN A 666 -13.46 10.75 -4.18
CA ASN A 666 -12.60 9.77 -4.85
C ASN A 666 -12.14 8.61 -3.96
N MET A 667 -12.70 8.48 -2.76
CA MET A 667 -12.38 7.49 -1.74
C MET A 667 -10.95 7.55 -1.18
N LEU A 668 -10.19 8.61 -1.42
CA LEU A 668 -8.93 8.83 -0.70
C LEU A 668 -9.23 9.24 0.76
N ASP A 669 -8.36 8.78 1.67
CA ASP A 669 -8.48 9.07 3.11
C ASP A 669 -8.33 10.56 3.41
N ALA A 670 -9.29 11.11 4.12
CA ALA A 670 -9.28 12.51 4.50
C ALA A 670 -8.46 12.76 5.77
N HIS A 671 -7.55 13.71 5.67
CA HIS A 671 -6.85 14.24 6.83
C HIS A 671 -7.24 15.70 7.10
N SER A 672 -6.65 16.29 8.09
CA SER A 672 -6.97 17.61 8.64
C SER A 672 -6.65 18.83 7.75
N THR A 673 -6.06 18.64 6.57
CA THR A 673 -5.69 19.74 5.68
C THR A 673 -6.10 19.38 4.25
N SER A 674 -6.09 20.33 3.35
CA SER A 674 -6.45 20.13 1.93
C SER A 674 -5.54 19.10 1.19
N VAL A 675 -5.25 17.97 1.85
CA VAL A 675 -4.45 16.85 1.36
C VAL A 675 -5.00 15.55 1.93
N PHE A 676 -4.83 14.45 1.21
CA PHE A 676 -5.08 13.11 1.73
C PHE A 676 -3.82 12.54 2.39
N GLN A 677 -4.01 11.56 3.29
CA GLN A 677 -2.95 10.70 3.79
C GLN A 677 -3.25 9.25 3.42
N ILE A 678 -2.45 8.67 2.53
CA ILE A 678 -2.75 7.37 1.89
C ILE A 678 -2.76 6.19 2.86
N GLU A 679 -2.06 6.32 3.97
CA GLU A 679 -1.99 5.27 5.00
C GLU A 679 -3.35 4.91 5.59
N GLY A 680 -4.32 5.82 5.62
CA GLY A 680 -5.68 5.46 6.03
C GLY A 680 -6.35 4.46 5.10
N ASN A 681 -6.17 4.60 3.79
CA ASN A 681 -6.66 3.64 2.82
C ASN A 681 -5.99 2.26 3.01
N PHE A 682 -4.67 2.22 3.17
CA PHE A 682 -3.92 0.98 3.37
C PHE A 682 -4.24 0.32 4.72
N GLY A 683 -4.28 1.12 5.80
CA GLY A 683 -4.64 0.64 7.13
C GLY A 683 -6.05 0.07 7.22
N ALA A 684 -7.03 0.67 6.53
CA ALA A 684 -8.39 0.14 6.47
C ALA A 684 -8.47 -1.19 5.72
N THR A 685 -7.71 -1.36 4.63
CA THR A 685 -7.58 -2.65 3.94
C THR A 685 -7.00 -3.73 4.86
N ALA A 686 -5.93 -3.41 5.59
CA ALA A 686 -5.35 -4.32 6.59
C ALA A 686 -6.34 -4.63 7.72
N GLY A 687 -7.10 -3.63 8.18
CA GLY A 687 -8.14 -3.78 9.19
C GLY A 687 -9.24 -4.74 8.76
N ILE A 688 -9.74 -4.63 7.54
CA ILE A 688 -10.73 -5.57 6.97
C ILE A 688 -10.13 -6.98 6.87
N ALA A 689 -8.87 -7.13 6.46
CA ALA A 689 -8.19 -8.42 6.48
C ALA A 689 -8.14 -9.03 7.90
N GLU A 690 -7.83 -8.24 8.93
CA GLU A 690 -7.82 -8.66 10.34
C GLU A 690 -9.21 -9.02 10.87
N MET A 691 -10.28 -8.41 10.36
CA MET A 691 -11.66 -8.80 10.69
C MET A 691 -11.99 -10.21 10.20
N LEU A 692 -11.42 -10.61 9.08
CA LEU A 692 -11.73 -11.86 8.39
C LEU A 692 -10.72 -12.99 8.69
N LEU A 693 -9.43 -12.66 8.80
CA LEU A 693 -8.37 -13.63 9.03
C LEU A 693 -7.24 -13.06 9.89
N GLN A 694 -7.11 -13.51 11.14
CA GLN A 694 -5.95 -13.16 11.95
C GLN A 694 -4.88 -14.25 11.84
N SER A 695 -3.77 -13.88 11.20
CA SER A 695 -2.61 -14.73 11.09
C SER A 695 -1.66 -14.50 12.28
N ARG A 696 -1.81 -15.30 13.32
CA ARG A 696 -0.96 -15.27 14.53
C ARG A 696 0.30 -16.12 14.34
N PRO A 697 1.33 -15.94 15.16
CA PRO A 697 2.57 -16.74 15.04
C PRO A 697 2.36 -18.25 15.14
N ASP A 698 1.32 -18.72 15.83
CA ASP A 698 1.05 -20.12 16.11
C ASP A 698 -0.26 -20.66 15.52
N SER A 699 -1.10 -19.80 14.95
CA SER A 699 -2.45 -20.18 14.49
C SER A 699 -3.09 -19.16 13.57
N LEU A 700 -4.06 -19.62 12.79
CA LEU A 700 -4.96 -18.79 11.99
C LEU A 700 -6.33 -18.76 12.67
N VAL A 701 -6.79 -17.56 13.02
CA VAL A 701 -8.13 -17.35 13.57
C VAL A 701 -9.05 -16.90 12.44
N LEU A 702 -10.10 -17.67 12.20
CA LEU A 702 -11.02 -17.48 11.08
C LEU A 702 -12.21 -16.63 11.51
N LEU A 703 -12.55 -15.63 10.72
CA LEU A 703 -13.69 -14.71 10.91
C LEU A 703 -13.79 -14.14 12.35
N PRO A 704 -12.65 -13.70 12.96
CA PRO A 704 -12.63 -13.33 14.40
C PRO A 704 -13.53 -12.14 14.74
N ALA A 705 -13.72 -11.21 13.79
CA ALA A 705 -14.51 -10.01 13.98
C ALA A 705 -15.48 -9.76 12.82
N LEU A 706 -16.07 -10.84 12.27
CA LEU A 706 -17.08 -10.75 11.21
C LEU A 706 -18.32 -10.02 11.75
N PRO A 707 -18.69 -8.83 11.21
CA PRO A 707 -19.84 -8.08 11.70
C PRO A 707 -21.15 -8.72 11.24
N SER A 708 -22.22 -8.49 12.01
CA SER A 708 -23.56 -8.96 11.65
C SER A 708 -24.08 -8.37 10.32
N ALA A 709 -23.57 -7.20 9.91
CA ALA A 709 -23.90 -6.58 8.63
C ALA A 709 -23.39 -7.37 7.41
N TRP A 710 -22.33 -8.17 7.57
CA TRP A 710 -21.79 -9.05 6.54
C TRP A 710 -22.33 -10.47 6.71
N GLU A 711 -23.65 -10.58 6.67
CA GLU A 711 -24.38 -11.84 6.95
C GLU A 711 -23.93 -12.99 6.05
N THR A 712 -23.74 -12.72 4.76
CA THR A 712 -23.35 -13.68 3.73
C THR A 712 -22.31 -13.04 2.83
N GLY A 713 -21.27 -13.81 2.45
CA GLY A 713 -20.22 -13.35 1.57
C GLY A 713 -19.08 -14.35 1.46
N HIS A 714 -18.03 -13.94 0.77
CA HIS A 714 -16.79 -14.70 0.69
C HIS A 714 -15.56 -13.78 0.62
N ILE A 715 -14.44 -14.32 1.05
CA ILE A 715 -13.11 -13.79 0.78
C ILE A 715 -12.21 -14.93 0.31
N HIS A 716 -11.66 -14.82 -0.88
CA HIS A 716 -10.76 -15.80 -1.46
C HIS A 716 -9.38 -15.21 -1.67
N GLY A 717 -8.33 -15.98 -1.42
CA GLY A 717 -6.94 -15.63 -1.72
C GLY A 717 -6.22 -14.78 -0.68
N LEU A 718 -6.79 -14.57 0.53
CA LEU A 718 -6.02 -13.96 1.62
C LEU A 718 -4.79 -14.79 1.93
N LYS A 719 -3.69 -14.11 2.26
CA LYS A 719 -2.43 -14.77 2.61
C LYS A 719 -2.21 -14.77 4.12
N SER A 720 -1.50 -15.78 4.59
CA SER A 720 -1.14 -15.89 5.99
C SER A 720 0.30 -16.35 6.20
N ARG A 721 0.81 -16.15 7.41
CA ARG A 721 2.12 -16.67 7.83
C ARG A 721 2.20 -18.18 7.59
N GLY A 722 3.38 -18.67 7.20
CA GLY A 722 3.56 -20.04 6.73
C GLY A 722 3.27 -20.21 5.25
N ASN A 723 3.04 -19.09 4.52
CA ASN A 723 2.78 -19.07 3.09
C ASN A 723 1.53 -19.86 2.69
N PHE A 724 0.44 -19.64 3.41
CA PHE A 724 -0.87 -20.20 3.05
C PHE A 724 -1.72 -19.17 2.31
N GLU A 725 -2.51 -19.64 1.36
CA GLU A 725 -3.61 -18.89 0.74
C GLU A 725 -4.93 -19.49 1.21
N ILE A 726 -5.84 -18.63 1.62
CA ILE A 726 -7.07 -19.00 2.33
C ILE A 726 -8.29 -18.47 1.58
N ASP A 727 -9.22 -19.36 1.28
CA ASP A 727 -10.55 -19.03 0.77
C ASP A 727 -11.60 -19.39 1.83
N MET A 728 -12.47 -18.45 2.14
CA MET A 728 -13.56 -18.60 3.11
C MET A 728 -14.87 -18.12 2.49
N ASP A 729 -15.90 -18.96 2.56
CA ASP A 729 -17.30 -18.58 2.30
C ASP A 729 -18.07 -18.66 3.62
N TRP A 730 -18.98 -17.74 3.84
CA TRP A 730 -19.85 -17.75 5.03
C TRP A 730 -21.29 -17.40 4.67
N GLU A 731 -22.22 -17.98 5.41
CA GLU A 731 -23.65 -17.71 5.32
C GLU A 731 -24.24 -17.53 6.73
N LYS A 732 -25.10 -16.53 6.88
CA LYS A 732 -25.72 -16.18 8.18
C LYS A 732 -24.69 -15.99 9.30
N GLY A 733 -23.52 -15.44 8.95
CA GLY A 733 -22.44 -15.22 9.90
C GLY A 733 -21.62 -16.47 10.27
N HIS A 734 -21.85 -17.62 9.65
CA HIS A 734 -21.14 -18.88 9.91
C HIS A 734 -20.30 -19.30 8.72
N LEU A 735 -19.07 -19.73 8.98
CA LEU A 735 -18.16 -20.29 7.97
C LEU A 735 -18.79 -21.57 7.38
N THR A 736 -18.96 -21.59 6.05
CA THR A 736 -19.56 -22.72 5.32
C THR A 736 -18.56 -23.49 4.47
N LYS A 737 -17.52 -22.79 3.99
CA LYS A 737 -16.46 -23.41 3.18
C LYS A 737 -15.11 -22.83 3.57
N LEU A 738 -14.13 -23.70 3.70
CA LEU A 738 -12.73 -23.32 3.93
C LEU A 738 -11.82 -24.11 3.01
N LEU A 739 -11.10 -23.40 2.16
CA LEU A 739 -10.08 -23.96 1.28
C LEU A 739 -8.72 -23.36 1.64
N ILE A 740 -7.69 -24.18 1.74
CA ILE A 740 -6.36 -23.77 2.14
C ILE A 740 -5.34 -24.33 1.16
N ARG A 741 -4.55 -23.44 0.55
CA ARG A 741 -3.42 -23.80 -0.31
C ARG A 741 -2.12 -23.61 0.46
N SER A 742 -1.39 -24.69 0.70
CA SER A 742 -0.09 -24.66 1.38
C SER A 742 1.03 -24.50 0.36
N ARG A 743 1.60 -23.31 0.25
CA ARG A 743 2.66 -23.02 -0.72
C ARG A 743 4.04 -23.52 -0.25
N SER A 744 4.26 -23.63 1.06
CA SER A 744 5.57 -23.99 1.65
C SER A 744 5.56 -25.24 2.51
N GLY A 745 4.40 -25.89 2.76
CA GLY A 745 4.31 -27.14 3.53
C GLY A 745 4.49 -26.96 5.05
N MET A 746 4.22 -25.76 5.56
CA MET A 746 4.33 -25.48 7.00
C MET A 746 3.20 -26.16 7.78
N PRO A 747 3.41 -26.51 9.08
CA PRO A 747 2.33 -26.99 9.92
C PRO A 747 1.28 -25.92 10.14
N LEU A 748 0.01 -26.31 10.18
CA LEU A 748 -1.12 -25.41 10.29
C LEU A 748 -1.96 -25.69 11.53
N THR A 749 -2.33 -24.62 12.24
CA THR A 749 -3.33 -24.67 13.31
C THR A 749 -4.44 -23.66 13.01
N LEU A 750 -5.67 -24.12 12.97
CA LEU A 750 -6.87 -23.31 12.76
C LEU A 750 -7.60 -23.10 14.07
N VAL A 751 -8.18 -21.90 14.22
CA VAL A 751 -9.02 -21.53 15.36
C VAL A 751 -10.34 -20.98 14.82
N TYR A 752 -11.44 -21.66 15.13
CA TYR A 752 -12.81 -21.25 14.82
C TYR A 752 -13.77 -22.03 15.75
N PRO A 753 -14.94 -21.48 16.12
CA PRO A 753 -15.93 -22.24 16.90
C PRO A 753 -16.22 -23.62 16.28
N GLU A 754 -16.20 -24.67 17.10
CA GLU A 754 -16.52 -26.08 16.73
C GLU A 754 -15.65 -26.69 15.61
N ILE A 755 -14.57 -26.05 15.18
CA ILE A 755 -13.69 -26.57 14.13
C ILE A 755 -13.02 -27.90 14.51
N GLY A 756 -13.00 -28.25 15.79
CA GLY A 756 -12.48 -29.51 16.29
C GLY A 756 -13.19 -30.75 15.70
N ASP A 757 -14.44 -30.61 15.32
CA ASP A 757 -15.26 -31.65 14.74
C ASP A 757 -15.18 -31.71 13.20
N ALA A 758 -14.49 -30.76 12.58
CA ALA A 758 -14.34 -30.70 11.13
C ALA A 758 -13.48 -31.84 10.56
N LYS A 759 -13.76 -32.22 9.31
CA LYS A 759 -12.98 -33.20 8.56
C LYS A 759 -12.02 -32.49 7.63
N VAL A 760 -10.75 -32.92 7.65
CA VAL A 760 -9.69 -32.41 6.76
C VAL A 760 -9.49 -33.37 5.61
N ARG A 761 -9.61 -32.87 4.38
CA ARG A 761 -9.35 -33.61 3.14
C ARG A 761 -8.25 -32.90 2.36
N CYS A 762 -7.27 -33.66 1.89
CA CYS A 762 -6.32 -33.18 0.88
C CYS A 762 -6.93 -33.39 -0.52
N ASN A 763 -6.99 -32.31 -1.31
CA ASN A 763 -7.57 -32.35 -2.65
C ASN A 763 -6.56 -32.80 -3.71
N THR A 764 -5.26 -32.63 -3.43
CA THR A 764 -4.16 -32.92 -4.36
C THR A 764 -3.59 -34.33 -4.22
N SER A 765 -3.98 -35.06 -3.18
CA SER A 765 -3.53 -36.45 -2.98
C SER A 765 -4.64 -37.31 -2.33
N ALA A 766 -4.63 -38.59 -2.61
CA ALA A 766 -5.53 -39.56 -1.98
C ALA A 766 -5.12 -39.92 -0.53
N LYS A 767 -4.02 -39.36 -0.01
CA LYS A 767 -3.54 -39.63 1.35
C LYS A 767 -4.52 -39.09 2.39
N LYS A 768 -4.84 -39.94 3.38
CA LYS A 768 -5.61 -39.48 4.54
C LYS A 768 -4.79 -38.51 5.38
N VAL A 769 -5.30 -37.31 5.58
CA VAL A 769 -4.69 -36.30 6.44
C VAL A 769 -4.81 -36.72 7.91
N LYS A 770 -3.67 -36.76 8.61
CA LYS A 770 -3.67 -36.94 10.07
C LYS A 770 -3.77 -35.57 10.73
N TYR A 771 -4.81 -35.35 11.51
CA TYR A 771 -5.02 -34.11 12.25
C TYR A 771 -5.24 -34.37 13.73
N LYS A 772 -5.00 -33.34 14.55
CA LYS A 772 -5.19 -33.36 16.01
C LYS A 772 -6.21 -32.29 16.38
N THR A 773 -7.27 -32.69 17.02
CA THR A 773 -8.18 -31.80 17.72
C THR A 773 -7.58 -31.45 19.07
N LYS A 774 -7.15 -30.19 19.26
CA LYS A 774 -6.58 -29.73 20.53
C LYS A 774 -7.65 -29.25 21.51
N SER A 775 -8.79 -28.79 20.99
CA SER A 775 -10.00 -28.41 21.71
C SER A 775 -11.16 -28.31 20.69
N ALA A 776 -12.39 -28.12 21.16
CA ALA A 776 -13.53 -27.91 20.27
C ALA A 776 -13.29 -26.81 19.22
N ASN A 777 -12.54 -25.79 19.57
CA ASN A 777 -12.28 -24.62 18.72
C ASN A 777 -10.89 -24.62 18.06
N ARG A 778 -10.11 -25.74 18.12
CA ARG A 778 -8.72 -25.74 17.64
C ARG A 778 -8.33 -27.05 16.95
N LEU A 779 -7.96 -26.96 15.69
CA LEU A 779 -7.60 -28.06 14.81
C LEU A 779 -6.18 -27.88 14.27
N SER A 780 -5.33 -28.91 14.32
CA SER A 780 -3.94 -28.82 13.83
C SER A 780 -3.57 -30.02 12.95
N PHE A 781 -2.84 -29.76 11.86
CA PHE A 781 -2.30 -30.80 10.98
C PHE A 781 -1.04 -30.34 10.26
N ALA A 782 -0.25 -31.32 9.80
CA ALA A 782 0.88 -31.07 8.92
C ALA A 782 0.39 -30.90 7.49
N THR A 783 0.95 -29.95 6.74
CA THR A 783 0.66 -29.76 5.34
C THR A 783 1.81 -30.21 4.45
N GLU A 784 1.55 -30.45 3.18
CA GLU A 784 2.56 -30.74 2.15
C GLU A 784 2.70 -29.50 1.24
N LYS A 785 3.91 -29.21 0.78
CA LYS A 785 4.18 -28.09 -0.14
C LYS A 785 3.41 -28.28 -1.46
N GLY A 786 2.66 -27.26 -1.87
CA GLY A 786 1.85 -27.27 -3.08
C GLY A 786 0.49 -27.96 -2.93
N ALA A 787 0.19 -28.49 -1.74
CA ALA A 787 -1.07 -29.19 -1.50
C ALA A 787 -2.22 -28.22 -1.18
N GLU A 788 -3.42 -28.67 -1.53
CA GLU A 788 -4.68 -27.98 -1.26
C GLU A 788 -5.54 -28.81 -0.30
N TYR A 789 -6.15 -28.17 0.67
CA TYR A 789 -6.95 -28.79 1.71
C TYR A 789 -8.33 -28.15 1.80
N THR A 790 -9.37 -29.00 1.78
CA THR A 790 -10.74 -28.60 2.15
C THR A 790 -10.99 -28.99 3.61
N ILE A 791 -11.49 -28.02 4.38
CA ILE A 791 -11.96 -28.24 5.75
C ILE A 791 -13.49 -28.25 5.70
N GLN A 792 -14.03 -29.43 5.92
CA GLN A 792 -15.48 -29.67 5.93
C GLN A 792 -16.00 -29.51 7.35
N LEU A 793 -16.74 -28.44 7.58
CA LEU A 793 -17.49 -28.19 8.83
C LEU A 793 -18.72 -29.11 8.86
N ASN A 794 -19.15 -29.52 10.07
CA ASN A 794 -20.33 -30.36 10.24
C ASN A 794 -21.62 -29.55 10.20
#